data_bc716ee128516440028c259114fa69eb
#
_entry.id   bc716ee128516440028c259114fa69eb
#
_cell.length_a   1.000
_cell.length_b   1.000
_cell.length_c   1.000
_cell.angle_alpha   90.00
_cell.angle_beta   90.00
_cell.angle_gamma   90.00
#
_symmetry.space_group_name_H-M   'P 1'
#
loop_
_entity.id
_entity.type
_entity.pdbx_description
1 polymer ?
#
loop_
_entity_poly.entity_id
_entity_poly.type
_entity_poly.pdbx_seq_one_letter_code
_entity_poly.pdbx_strand_id
1 'polypeptide(L)'
;MPRLLSAVLLIAVLIVVATLPLVGAATFATRSAADTVNDDLGDIDANASLPLVSTITDRNGNVLARLYDQRRYQVASDRISDTVKDAVVAIEDRRFYDHEGVDVRGTLRALLANLTSGDVEQGASTLDQQYIKNYLLFIDAEDDADRDAATETSIARKLREMKLAIDLDRNYTKDEILTRYLNLVSFGNGAYGIETAARTYFDTSAADLTVAQAALLAGMVQSTANLDPYIYPDAALARRNTVLDAMVDTGYLSPAERDAAAAEPLGVLEEPRTEPSGCISAGDAGFFCDYVLSWLDDNGLDTAELATGGYTVKTTLDPATQEAAVAAVHTEAAADADGVSLSANYIAPTDNAHEVVAMASSRIYGLDADAGQTVLPLTHSALGNGAGSVFKLFAAAQALADGKVGLDDTLQVPQRIEVAGMGDGGAENSPVGMYCVENSGTYSSSMTLREALATSPNTPFIELEQKVGVDRIVDLAVRLGLRSYAEPGSFDGENSVVDVVKASNMGSFVLGPLAVDPLELANVSASLADNGRWCAPTPVLSVTDRDGRDITPDSGDCEQALDRKVANALANGMGGDAVSGTAEDAARAASWSGPVSAKTGTTESNLSAAFLGFIPGLAGATYAFNDGGSVQQLCTGPLRQCGTGNLFGGNEPARAFFTTLTATAGRYGGGKLPDVDSQYLRTGTVR
;
A
#
# COMPACT_ATOMS: atom_id res chain seq x y z
N MET A 1 19.82 17.42 91.17
CA MET A 1 18.65 17.51 90.21
C MET A 1 18.87 18.49 89.06
N PRO A 2 19.41 19.74 89.20
CA PRO A 2 19.47 20.65 88.03
C PRO A 2 20.37 20.15 86.86
N ARG A 3 21.48 19.45 87.18
CA ARG A 3 22.41 18.94 86.14
C ARG A 3 21.86 17.81 85.31
N LEU A 4 20.94 16.95 85.84
CA LEU A 4 20.28 15.90 85.11
C LEU A 4 19.23 16.46 84.15
N LEU A 5 18.50 17.49 84.57
CA LEU A 5 17.52 18.18 83.72
C LEU A 5 18.23 18.89 82.53
N SER A 6 19.37 19.53 82.78
CA SER A 6 20.14 20.17 81.72
C SER A 6 20.71 19.17 80.70
N ALA A 7 21.16 17.99 81.16
CA ALA A 7 21.64 16.92 80.29
C ALA A 7 20.52 16.32 79.43
N VAL A 8 19.33 16.11 79.98
CA VAL A 8 18.15 15.62 79.23
C VAL A 8 17.68 16.66 78.20
N LEU A 9 17.68 17.96 78.58
CA LEU A 9 17.33 19.03 77.66
C LEU A 9 18.35 19.13 76.53
N LEU A 10 19.63 18.95 76.80
CA LEU A 10 20.69 19.01 75.77
C LEU A 10 20.60 17.82 74.80
N ILE A 11 20.30 16.63 75.30
CA ILE A 11 20.08 15.46 74.48
C ILE A 11 18.82 15.61 73.62
N ALA A 12 17.71 16.15 74.16
CA ALA A 12 16.50 16.45 73.40
C ALA A 12 16.75 17.46 72.29
N VAL A 13 17.50 18.52 72.58
CA VAL A 13 17.88 19.53 71.56
C VAL A 13 18.80 18.94 70.50
N LEU A 14 19.76 18.07 70.85
CA LEU A 14 20.62 17.36 69.89
C LEU A 14 19.85 16.38 69.01
N ILE A 15 18.86 15.68 69.54
CA ILE A 15 17.97 14.82 68.76
C ILE A 15 17.13 15.65 67.77
N VAL A 16 16.58 16.79 68.21
CA VAL A 16 15.81 17.67 67.33
C VAL A 16 16.72 18.29 66.25
N VAL A 17 17.90 18.74 66.57
CA VAL A 17 18.87 19.29 65.62
C VAL A 17 19.38 18.25 64.64
N ALA A 18 19.55 16.99 65.05
CA ALA A 18 19.95 15.88 64.21
C ALA A 18 18.83 15.40 63.28
N THR A 19 17.56 15.52 63.71
CA THR A 19 16.40 15.08 62.92
C THR A 19 15.83 16.17 62.02
N LEU A 20 16.08 17.48 62.31
CA LEU A 20 15.60 18.61 61.53
C LEU A 20 16.07 18.58 60.05
N PRO A 21 17.34 18.23 59.72
CA PRO A 21 17.76 18.13 58.32
C PRO A 21 17.09 16.94 57.61
N LEU A 22 16.86 15.82 58.32
CA LEU A 22 16.18 14.66 57.75
C LEU A 22 14.71 14.93 57.50
N VAL A 23 14.01 15.63 58.39
CA VAL A 23 12.61 16.06 58.20
C VAL A 23 12.54 17.15 57.10
N GLY A 24 13.51 18.06 57.06
CA GLY A 24 13.61 19.08 56.01
C GLY A 24 13.88 18.47 54.62
N ALA A 25 14.79 17.50 54.53
CA ALA A 25 15.04 16.77 53.30
C ALA A 25 13.84 15.92 52.86
N ALA A 26 13.16 15.24 53.78
CA ALA A 26 11.96 14.50 53.51
C ALA A 26 10.78 15.40 53.06
N THR A 27 10.60 16.56 53.69
CA THR A 27 9.56 17.54 53.28
C THR A 27 9.89 18.24 51.96
N PHE A 28 11.17 18.47 51.68
CA PHE A 28 11.59 18.99 50.36
C PHE A 28 11.41 17.94 49.27
N ALA A 29 11.82 16.71 49.52
CA ALA A 29 11.64 15.59 48.58
C ALA A 29 10.17 15.30 48.31
N THR A 30 9.29 15.34 49.35
CA THR A 30 7.83 15.13 49.18
C THR A 30 7.14 16.32 48.47
N ARG A 31 7.60 17.57 48.69
CA ARG A 31 7.10 18.72 47.96
C ARG A 31 7.56 18.71 46.50
N SER A 32 8.84 18.47 46.26
CA SER A 32 9.37 18.33 44.89
C SER A 32 8.70 17.22 44.13
N ALA A 33 8.45 16.07 44.76
CA ALA A 33 7.69 14.98 44.17
C ALA A 33 6.21 15.36 43.94
N ALA A 34 5.58 16.08 44.87
CA ALA A 34 4.20 16.52 44.73
C ALA A 34 4.04 17.60 43.64
N ASP A 35 5.02 18.52 43.52
CA ASP A 35 5.02 19.54 42.48
C ASP A 35 5.23 18.88 41.08
N THR A 36 6.17 17.97 40.94
CA THR A 36 6.40 17.21 39.70
C THR A 36 5.20 16.33 39.31
N VAL A 37 4.48 15.80 40.30
CA VAL A 37 3.27 14.99 40.10
C VAL A 37 2.04 15.86 39.74
N ASN A 38 1.98 17.14 40.12
CA ASN A 38 0.85 18.02 39.85
C ASN A 38 1.00 18.90 38.60
N ASP A 39 2.22 19.21 38.17
CA ASP A 39 2.45 20.12 37.03
C ASP A 39 2.45 19.46 35.65
N ASP A 40 2.56 18.11 35.57
CA ASP A 40 2.75 17.38 34.31
C ASP A 40 1.77 16.24 34.09
N LEU A 41 0.60 16.28 34.70
CA LEU A 41 -0.39 15.23 34.60
C LEU A 41 -1.49 15.56 33.60
N GLY A 42 -1.23 15.22 32.33
CA GLY A 42 -2.31 15.00 31.40
C GLY A 42 -3.27 13.92 31.96
N ASP A 43 -4.56 14.11 31.85
CA ASP A 43 -5.55 13.04 32.05
C ASP A 43 -5.22 11.94 31.04
N ILE A 44 -5.21 10.66 31.48
CA ILE A 44 -5.20 9.56 30.52
C ILE A 44 -6.45 9.69 29.70
N ASP A 45 -6.31 9.87 28.39
CA ASP A 45 -7.45 9.60 27.51
C ASP A 45 -7.68 8.08 27.46
N ALA A 46 -8.42 7.62 28.45
CA ALA A 46 -8.77 6.20 28.55
C ALA A 46 -9.65 5.73 27.37
N ASN A 47 -10.09 6.64 26.49
CA ASN A 47 -10.72 6.35 25.22
C ASN A 47 -9.72 6.44 24.05
N ALA A 48 -8.42 6.71 24.30
CA ALA A 48 -7.42 6.66 23.25
C ALA A 48 -7.48 5.31 22.54
N SER A 49 -7.56 5.38 21.25
CA SER A 49 -7.71 4.21 20.40
C SER A 49 -6.39 3.44 20.34
N LEU A 50 -6.41 2.14 20.62
CA LEU A 50 -5.27 1.27 20.40
C LEU A 50 -4.87 1.27 18.92
N PRO A 51 -3.57 1.26 18.58
CA PRO A 51 -3.12 0.97 17.22
C PRO A 51 -3.62 -0.41 16.80
N LEU A 52 -4.35 -0.47 15.70
CA LEU A 52 -4.94 -1.70 15.15
C LEU A 52 -4.45 -1.96 13.73
N VAL A 53 -4.47 -3.24 13.35
CA VAL A 53 -4.15 -3.67 11.99
C VAL A 53 -5.20 -3.17 11.02
N SER A 54 -4.78 -2.43 10.00
CA SER A 54 -5.63 -2.18 8.82
C SER A 54 -5.50 -3.31 7.80
N THR A 55 -6.57 -3.56 7.07
CA THR A 55 -6.66 -4.68 6.13
C THR A 55 -7.06 -4.18 4.75
N ILE A 56 -6.25 -4.51 3.74
CA ILE A 56 -6.56 -4.27 2.33
C ILE A 56 -7.07 -5.58 1.74
N THR A 57 -8.22 -5.53 1.05
CA THR A 57 -8.86 -6.69 0.45
C THR A 57 -9.11 -6.50 -1.03
N ASP A 58 -9.21 -7.61 -1.79
CA ASP A 58 -9.72 -7.58 -3.15
C ASP A 58 -11.23 -7.23 -3.18
N ARG A 59 -11.81 -7.15 -4.38
CA ARG A 59 -13.25 -6.87 -4.54
C ARG A 59 -14.18 -7.92 -3.93
N ASN A 60 -13.69 -9.13 -3.68
CA ASN A 60 -14.44 -10.24 -3.10
C ASN A 60 -14.28 -10.31 -1.57
N GLY A 61 -13.39 -9.51 -0.99
CA GLY A 61 -13.09 -9.49 0.45
C GLY A 61 -11.95 -10.42 0.88
N ASN A 62 -11.19 -11.02 -0.06
CA ASN A 62 -10.00 -11.76 0.29
C ASN A 62 -8.88 -10.78 0.64
N VAL A 63 -8.11 -11.09 1.69
CA VAL A 63 -7.03 -10.23 2.18
C VAL A 63 -5.87 -10.21 1.18
N LEU A 64 -5.45 -9.02 0.79
CA LEU A 64 -4.26 -8.75 -0.02
C LEU A 64 -3.07 -8.40 0.88
N ALA A 65 -3.27 -7.45 1.78
CA ALA A 65 -2.23 -6.96 2.67
C ALA A 65 -2.78 -6.54 4.02
N ARG A 66 -1.90 -6.48 5.01
CA ARG A 66 -2.15 -5.87 6.30
C ARG A 66 -1.13 -4.77 6.56
N LEU A 67 -1.60 -3.68 7.18
CA LEU A 67 -0.77 -2.54 7.56
C LEU A 67 -0.85 -2.37 9.06
N TYR A 68 0.31 -2.33 9.72
CA TYR A 68 0.38 -2.14 11.15
C TYR A 68 1.77 -1.68 11.59
N ASP A 69 1.79 -0.84 12.60
CA ASP A 69 2.97 -0.56 13.41
C ASP A 69 3.10 -1.62 14.52
N GLN A 70 1.98 -1.89 15.21
CA GLN A 70 1.86 -2.94 16.21
C GLN A 70 0.80 -3.95 15.75
N ARG A 71 1.20 -5.21 15.51
CA ARG A 71 0.24 -6.24 15.12
C ARG A 71 -0.68 -6.55 16.29
N ARG A 72 -1.89 -5.97 16.27
CA ARG A 72 -2.89 -6.09 17.32
C ARG A 72 -4.27 -6.36 16.76
N TYR A 73 -4.88 -7.44 17.25
CA TYR A 73 -6.29 -7.76 17.04
C TYR A 73 -7.02 -7.59 18.38
N GLN A 74 -7.80 -6.53 18.49
CA GLN A 74 -8.56 -6.24 19.69
C GLN A 74 -9.79 -7.15 19.81
N VAL A 75 -10.04 -7.68 21.01
CA VAL A 75 -11.21 -8.52 21.29
C VAL A 75 -11.95 -8.05 22.55
N ALA A 76 -13.27 -8.28 22.59
CA ALA A 76 -14.09 -8.00 23.74
C ALA A 76 -13.81 -9.01 24.86
N SER A 77 -14.19 -8.68 26.11
CA SER A 77 -13.95 -9.50 27.31
C SER A 77 -14.51 -10.92 27.18
N ASP A 78 -15.69 -11.09 26.57
CA ASP A 78 -16.34 -12.39 26.35
C ASP A 78 -15.65 -13.26 25.28
N ARG A 79 -14.68 -12.71 24.56
CA ARG A 79 -13.83 -13.40 23.57
C ARG A 79 -12.44 -13.75 24.12
N ILE A 80 -12.20 -13.51 25.41
CA ILE A 80 -11.00 -13.92 26.14
C ILE A 80 -11.40 -15.00 27.14
N SER A 81 -10.75 -16.18 27.09
CA SER A 81 -11.10 -17.26 28.02
C SER A 81 -10.87 -16.83 29.48
N ASP A 82 -11.75 -17.27 30.37
CA ASP A 82 -11.60 -17.01 31.82
C ASP A 82 -10.26 -17.56 32.34
N THR A 83 -9.79 -18.68 31.77
CA THR A 83 -8.48 -19.28 32.12
C THR A 83 -7.30 -18.33 31.89
N VAL A 84 -7.33 -17.51 30.84
CA VAL A 84 -6.30 -16.48 30.60
C VAL A 84 -6.37 -15.38 31.65
N LYS A 85 -7.56 -14.90 31.94
CA LYS A 85 -7.80 -13.87 32.97
C LYS A 85 -7.31 -14.35 34.34
N ASP A 86 -7.66 -15.57 34.72
CA ASP A 86 -7.25 -16.20 35.97
C ASP A 86 -5.72 -16.41 36.04
N ALA A 87 -5.09 -16.87 34.96
CA ALA A 87 -3.66 -17.07 34.90
C ALA A 87 -2.87 -15.76 35.09
N VAL A 88 -3.29 -14.68 34.41
CA VAL A 88 -2.65 -13.37 34.54
C VAL A 88 -2.85 -12.79 35.93
N VAL A 89 -4.05 -12.85 36.50
CA VAL A 89 -4.34 -12.38 37.85
C VAL A 89 -3.55 -13.19 38.87
N ALA A 90 -3.48 -14.53 38.73
CA ALA A 90 -2.76 -15.42 39.68
C ALA A 90 -1.28 -15.09 39.75
N ILE A 91 -0.62 -14.77 38.63
CA ILE A 91 0.83 -14.59 38.59
C ILE A 91 1.27 -13.13 38.78
N GLU A 92 0.52 -12.16 38.22
CA GLU A 92 0.90 -10.75 38.21
C GLU A 92 0.31 -9.98 39.42
N ASP A 93 -0.94 -10.26 39.80
CA ASP A 93 -1.65 -9.51 40.84
C ASP A 93 -2.72 -10.33 41.55
N ARG A 94 -2.33 -11.15 42.50
CA ARG A 94 -3.23 -12.09 43.21
C ARG A 94 -4.39 -11.45 43.94
N ARG A 95 -4.33 -10.12 44.18
CA ARG A 95 -5.36 -9.36 44.86
C ARG A 95 -5.98 -8.29 43.99
N PHE A 96 -5.91 -8.47 42.71
CA PHE A 96 -6.42 -7.53 41.70
C PHE A 96 -7.86 -7.06 41.98
N TYR A 97 -8.71 -7.98 42.42
CA TYR A 97 -10.11 -7.66 42.72
C TYR A 97 -10.34 -7.06 44.13
N ASP A 98 -9.28 -6.98 44.99
CA ASP A 98 -9.37 -6.57 46.39
C ASP A 98 -8.83 -5.16 46.67
N HIS A 99 -8.13 -4.55 45.71
CA HIS A 99 -7.54 -3.21 45.85
C HIS A 99 -8.10 -2.21 44.82
N GLU A 100 -7.86 -0.91 45.07
CA GLU A 100 -8.30 0.21 44.25
C GLU A 100 -7.11 0.83 43.51
N GLY A 101 -6.66 0.18 42.41
CA GLY A 101 -5.55 0.62 41.55
C GLY A 101 -4.15 0.33 42.08
N VAL A 102 -3.93 0.39 43.42
CA VAL A 102 -2.63 0.16 44.06
C VAL A 102 -2.77 -0.79 45.24
N ASP A 103 -2.00 -1.88 45.25
CA ASP A 103 -1.91 -2.81 46.39
C ASP A 103 -0.87 -2.35 47.42
N VAL A 104 -1.25 -1.49 48.36
CA VAL A 104 -0.35 -1.01 49.42
C VAL A 104 0.19 -2.12 50.29
N ARG A 105 -0.60 -3.16 50.59
CA ARG A 105 -0.17 -4.30 51.41
C ARG A 105 0.83 -5.20 50.68
N GLY A 106 0.59 -5.45 49.40
CA GLY A 106 1.49 -6.19 48.53
C GLY A 106 2.81 -5.47 48.32
N THR A 107 2.76 -4.15 48.04
CA THR A 107 3.95 -3.30 47.87
C THR A 107 4.82 -3.33 49.15
N LEU A 108 4.22 -3.18 50.33
CA LEU A 108 4.97 -3.22 51.60
C LEU A 108 5.60 -4.61 51.85
N ARG A 109 4.85 -5.69 51.55
CA ARG A 109 5.36 -7.07 51.68
C ARG A 109 6.53 -7.31 50.71
N ALA A 110 6.44 -6.94 49.44
CA ALA A 110 7.48 -7.07 48.45
C ALA A 110 8.72 -6.24 48.82
N LEU A 111 8.55 -5.04 49.35
CA LEU A 111 9.65 -4.22 49.85
C LEU A 111 10.39 -4.91 50.99
N LEU A 112 9.68 -5.49 51.96
CA LEU A 112 10.28 -6.22 53.07
C LEU A 112 11.00 -7.50 52.62
N ALA A 113 10.43 -8.23 51.65
CA ALA A 113 11.03 -9.45 51.07
C ALA A 113 12.33 -9.10 50.35
N ASN A 114 12.30 -8.10 49.47
CA ASN A 114 13.47 -7.65 48.69
C ASN A 114 14.59 -7.05 49.57
N LEU A 115 14.24 -6.40 50.71
CA LEU A 115 15.20 -5.92 51.70
C LEU A 115 15.88 -7.06 52.48
N THR A 116 15.20 -8.21 52.64
CA THR A 116 15.73 -9.36 53.39
C THR A 116 16.50 -10.32 52.50
N SER A 117 16.16 -10.49 51.22
CA SER A 117 16.88 -11.35 50.27
C SER A 117 18.10 -10.67 49.63
N GLY A 118 18.12 -9.34 49.55
CA GLY A 118 19.14 -8.59 48.84
C GLY A 118 18.99 -8.55 47.32
N ASP A 119 17.98 -9.26 46.79
CA ASP A 119 17.59 -9.31 45.35
C ASP A 119 16.11 -9.00 45.18
N VAL A 120 15.71 -8.62 43.94
CA VAL A 120 14.30 -8.33 43.60
C VAL A 120 13.57 -9.66 43.35
N GLU A 121 13.08 -10.30 44.42
CA GLU A 121 12.36 -11.60 44.31
C GLU A 121 10.87 -11.45 44.04
N GLN A 122 10.25 -10.34 44.37
CA GLN A 122 8.81 -10.11 44.19
C GLN A 122 8.49 -8.81 43.46
N GLY A 123 7.67 -8.87 42.39
CA GLY A 123 7.07 -7.72 41.75
C GLY A 123 6.05 -7.02 42.67
N ALA A 124 6.09 -5.71 42.75
CA ALA A 124 5.22 -4.89 43.60
C ALA A 124 4.18 -4.06 42.80
N SER A 125 4.19 -4.16 41.49
CA SER A 125 3.27 -3.40 40.62
C SER A 125 1.98 -4.16 40.39
N THR A 126 0.85 -3.47 40.54
CA THR A 126 -0.47 -4.02 40.20
C THR A 126 -0.69 -4.09 38.69
N LEU A 127 -1.69 -4.84 38.23
CA LEU A 127 -2.11 -4.88 36.82
C LEU A 127 -2.54 -3.50 36.32
N ASP A 128 -3.19 -2.69 37.17
CA ASP A 128 -3.54 -1.30 36.86
C ASP A 128 -2.28 -0.47 36.56
N GLN A 129 -1.22 -0.57 37.37
CA GLN A 129 0.05 0.11 37.15
C GLN A 129 0.78 -0.40 35.92
N GLN A 130 0.72 -1.70 35.63
CA GLN A 130 1.29 -2.28 34.42
C GLN A 130 0.54 -1.81 33.18
N TYR A 131 -0.79 -1.70 33.24
CA TYR A 131 -1.58 -1.11 32.17
C TYR A 131 -1.13 0.33 31.88
N ILE A 132 -1.05 1.17 32.92
CA ILE A 132 -0.59 2.56 32.79
C ILE A 132 0.80 2.65 32.14
N LYS A 133 1.76 1.85 32.62
CA LYS A 133 3.10 1.83 32.05
C LYS A 133 3.07 1.50 30.55
N ASN A 134 2.32 0.44 30.16
CA ASN A 134 2.22 0.04 28.76
C ASN A 134 1.41 1.05 27.92
N TYR A 135 0.43 1.72 28.51
CA TYR A 135 -0.31 2.79 27.88
C TYR A 135 0.63 3.97 27.54
N LEU A 136 1.40 4.45 28.49
CA LEU A 136 2.36 5.54 28.28
C LEU A 136 3.44 5.17 27.25
N LEU A 137 3.84 3.89 27.19
CA LEU A 137 4.85 3.40 26.26
C LEU A 137 4.33 3.20 24.83
N PHE A 138 3.13 2.65 24.66
CA PHE A 138 2.63 2.16 23.38
C PHE A 138 1.56 3.04 22.74
N ILE A 139 0.95 3.95 23.53
CA ILE A 139 -0.18 4.78 23.09
C ILE A 139 0.16 6.27 23.18
N ASP A 140 0.69 6.71 24.34
CA ASP A 140 0.90 8.12 24.66
C ASP A 140 2.24 8.66 24.13
N ALA A 141 3.26 7.81 23.99
CA ALA A 141 4.59 8.22 23.55
C ALA A 141 4.60 8.61 22.07
N GLU A 142 4.89 9.88 21.79
CA GLU A 142 5.01 10.41 20.42
C GLU A 142 6.42 10.20 19.84
N ASP A 143 7.46 10.19 20.70
CA ASP A 143 8.85 10.02 20.28
C ASP A 143 9.66 9.08 21.20
N ASP A 144 10.95 8.91 20.89
CA ASP A 144 11.86 8.06 21.67
C ASP A 144 12.12 8.61 23.06
N ALA A 145 12.07 9.92 23.27
CA ALA A 145 12.26 10.54 24.59
C ALA A 145 11.07 10.24 25.52
N ASP A 146 9.86 10.20 24.98
CA ASP A 146 8.65 9.80 25.72
C ASP A 146 8.69 8.30 26.08
N ARG A 147 9.15 7.45 25.15
CA ARG A 147 9.36 6.01 25.40
C ARG A 147 10.40 5.75 26.49
N ASP A 148 11.50 6.51 26.47
CA ASP A 148 12.52 6.46 27.50
C ASP A 148 11.95 6.93 28.85
N ALA A 149 11.19 8.01 28.88
CA ALA A 149 10.51 8.51 30.08
C ALA A 149 9.51 7.50 30.66
N ALA A 150 8.75 6.80 29.81
CA ALA A 150 7.79 5.76 30.22
C ALA A 150 8.48 4.52 30.81
N THR A 151 9.75 4.27 30.50
CA THR A 151 10.52 3.09 30.96
C THR A 151 11.61 3.44 32.00
N GLU A 152 11.90 4.71 32.21
CA GLU A 152 12.92 5.18 33.17
C GLU A 152 12.72 4.59 34.59
N THR A 153 13.82 4.22 35.24
CA THR A 153 13.78 3.76 36.62
C THR A 153 13.85 4.95 37.59
N SER A 154 12.73 5.64 37.82
CA SER A 154 12.64 6.78 38.73
C SER A 154 11.46 6.67 39.69
N ILE A 155 11.60 7.30 40.87
CA ILE A 155 10.52 7.38 41.86
C ILE A 155 9.37 8.26 41.35
N ALA A 156 9.70 9.31 40.61
CA ALA A 156 8.70 10.24 40.03
C ALA A 156 7.78 9.49 39.05
N ARG A 157 8.35 8.74 38.10
CA ARG A 157 7.59 7.87 37.21
C ARG A 157 6.68 6.92 37.96
N LYS A 158 7.19 6.23 39.00
CA LYS A 158 6.40 5.28 39.77
C LYS A 158 5.24 5.92 40.53
N LEU A 159 5.42 7.13 41.04
CA LEU A 159 4.35 7.91 41.68
C LEU A 159 3.30 8.35 40.65
N ARG A 160 3.73 8.75 39.45
CA ARG A 160 2.80 9.05 38.34
C ARG A 160 1.97 7.84 37.96
N GLU A 161 2.60 6.67 37.76
CA GLU A 161 1.89 5.40 37.50
C GLU A 161 0.84 5.08 38.58
N MET A 162 1.23 5.20 39.86
CA MET A 162 0.33 4.91 40.99
C MET A 162 -0.89 5.83 41.01
N LYS A 163 -0.73 7.13 40.77
CA LYS A 163 -1.84 8.08 40.70
C LYS A 163 -2.76 7.75 39.55
N LEU A 164 -2.23 7.55 38.35
CA LEU A 164 -3.00 7.23 37.15
C LEU A 164 -3.71 5.86 37.28
N ALA A 165 -3.11 4.88 37.96
CA ALA A 165 -3.71 3.59 38.26
C ALA A 165 -4.93 3.71 39.19
N ILE A 166 -4.86 4.59 40.21
CA ILE A 166 -6.00 4.87 41.09
C ILE A 166 -7.14 5.56 40.34
N ASP A 167 -6.81 6.51 39.45
CA ASP A 167 -7.81 7.22 38.64
C ASP A 167 -8.45 6.27 37.61
N LEU A 168 -7.67 5.35 37.00
CA LEU A 168 -8.18 4.29 36.13
C LEU A 168 -9.19 3.41 36.86
N ASP A 169 -8.86 2.89 38.04
CA ASP A 169 -9.70 1.98 38.84
C ASP A 169 -11.02 2.63 39.30
N ARG A 170 -11.03 3.96 39.47
CA ARG A 170 -12.25 4.70 39.78
C ARG A 170 -13.23 4.83 38.61
N ASN A 171 -12.71 4.82 37.41
CA ASN A 171 -13.48 5.08 36.18
C ASN A 171 -13.91 3.81 35.46
N TYR A 172 -13.22 2.67 35.69
CA TYR A 172 -13.44 1.41 35.01
C TYR A 172 -13.59 0.25 35.98
N THR A 173 -14.37 -0.75 35.60
CA THR A 173 -14.49 -2.01 36.33
C THR A 173 -13.21 -2.82 36.19
N LYS A 174 -12.93 -3.72 37.14
CA LYS A 174 -11.77 -4.62 37.08
C LYS A 174 -11.73 -5.48 35.81
N ASP A 175 -12.88 -5.96 35.32
CA ASP A 175 -12.95 -6.72 34.07
C ASP A 175 -12.61 -5.84 32.85
N GLU A 176 -13.03 -4.58 32.82
CA GLU A 176 -12.66 -3.63 31.77
C GLU A 176 -11.16 -3.33 31.80
N ILE A 177 -10.56 -3.14 32.97
CA ILE A 177 -9.11 -2.90 33.13
C ILE A 177 -8.31 -4.11 32.66
N LEU A 178 -8.69 -5.32 33.09
CA LEU A 178 -8.02 -6.56 32.68
C LEU A 178 -8.16 -6.82 31.18
N THR A 179 -9.33 -6.54 30.60
CA THR A 179 -9.55 -6.65 29.16
C THR A 179 -8.67 -5.68 28.38
N ARG A 180 -8.58 -4.42 28.82
CA ARG A 180 -7.72 -3.40 28.24
C ARG A 180 -6.24 -3.79 28.32
N TYR A 181 -5.81 -4.31 29.50
CA TYR A 181 -4.44 -4.81 29.70
C TYR A 181 -4.10 -5.95 28.73
N LEU A 182 -4.98 -6.95 28.63
CA LEU A 182 -4.80 -8.11 27.75
C LEU A 182 -4.81 -7.77 26.26
N ASN A 183 -5.48 -6.69 25.87
CA ASN A 183 -5.44 -6.17 24.49
C ASN A 183 -4.21 -5.27 24.21
N LEU A 184 -3.56 -4.74 25.24
CA LEU A 184 -2.47 -3.76 25.10
C LEU A 184 -1.08 -4.39 25.14
N VAL A 185 -0.83 -5.30 26.11
CA VAL A 185 0.50 -5.79 26.46
C VAL A 185 1.16 -6.58 25.32
N SER A 186 2.50 -6.45 25.20
CA SER A 186 3.29 -7.24 24.25
C SER A 186 3.55 -8.63 24.80
N PHE A 187 3.43 -9.64 23.94
CA PHE A 187 3.75 -11.04 24.19
C PHE A 187 5.02 -11.53 23.46
N GLY A 188 5.79 -10.61 22.82
CA GLY A 188 6.93 -10.95 22.01
C GLY A 188 6.57 -11.37 20.57
N ASN A 189 7.57 -11.60 19.74
CA ASN A 189 7.42 -12.00 18.33
C ASN A 189 6.44 -11.10 17.53
N GLY A 190 6.44 -9.80 17.83
CA GLY A 190 5.55 -8.82 17.20
C GLY A 190 4.08 -8.95 17.59
N ALA A 191 3.74 -9.77 18.58
CA ALA A 191 2.37 -9.97 19.05
C ALA A 191 2.01 -8.98 20.16
N TYR A 192 1.11 -8.05 19.87
CA TYR A 192 0.51 -7.15 20.84
C TYR A 192 -0.93 -7.57 21.10
N GLY A 193 -1.27 -7.74 22.37
CA GLY A 193 -2.56 -8.26 22.81
C GLY A 193 -2.70 -9.78 22.72
N ILE A 194 -3.59 -10.30 23.56
CA ILE A 194 -3.77 -11.74 23.81
C ILE A 194 -4.29 -12.51 22.59
N GLU A 195 -5.17 -11.90 21.78
CA GLU A 195 -5.67 -12.53 20.55
C GLU A 195 -4.55 -12.71 19.54
N THR A 196 -3.70 -11.69 19.37
CA THR A 196 -2.54 -11.78 18.48
C THR A 196 -1.55 -12.83 18.98
N ALA A 197 -1.33 -12.91 20.29
CA ALA A 197 -0.45 -13.92 20.88
C ALA A 197 -1.01 -15.34 20.67
N ALA A 198 -2.29 -15.57 20.87
CA ALA A 198 -2.92 -16.87 20.63
C ALA A 198 -2.74 -17.32 19.17
N ARG A 199 -2.90 -16.44 18.22
CA ARG A 199 -2.67 -16.71 16.78
C ARG A 199 -1.20 -16.96 16.48
N THR A 200 -0.31 -16.15 17.07
CA THR A 200 1.13 -16.22 16.78
C THR A 200 1.77 -17.51 17.26
N TYR A 201 1.45 -17.92 18.49
CA TYR A 201 2.09 -19.07 19.13
C TYR A 201 1.36 -20.39 18.90
N PHE A 202 0.02 -20.37 18.68
CA PHE A 202 -0.80 -21.57 18.71
C PHE A 202 -1.76 -21.72 17.54
N ASP A 203 -1.85 -20.74 16.64
CA ASP A 203 -2.84 -20.67 15.54
C ASP A 203 -4.30 -20.88 16.03
N THR A 204 -4.63 -20.26 17.18
CA THR A 204 -5.94 -20.34 17.82
C THR A 204 -6.44 -18.95 18.23
N SER A 205 -7.67 -18.86 18.76
CA SER A 205 -8.22 -17.63 19.33
C SER A 205 -7.93 -17.51 20.83
N ALA A 206 -7.98 -16.29 21.38
CA ALA A 206 -7.87 -16.05 22.81
C ALA A 206 -8.99 -16.75 23.63
N ALA A 207 -10.16 -16.99 23.00
CA ALA A 207 -11.28 -17.71 23.61
C ALA A 207 -11.00 -19.22 23.78
N ASP A 208 -10.18 -19.81 22.92
CA ASP A 208 -9.98 -21.25 22.81
C ASP A 208 -8.64 -21.71 23.43
N LEU A 209 -7.90 -20.83 24.10
CA LEU A 209 -6.64 -21.16 24.75
C LEU A 209 -6.83 -22.19 25.88
N THR A 210 -6.03 -23.26 25.85
CA THR A 210 -5.99 -24.26 26.92
C THR A 210 -5.34 -23.70 28.20
N VAL A 211 -5.47 -24.41 29.31
CA VAL A 211 -4.83 -24.04 30.61
C VAL A 211 -3.33 -23.89 30.45
N ALA A 212 -2.66 -24.85 29.78
CA ALA A 212 -1.22 -24.83 29.57
C ALA A 212 -0.78 -23.65 28.67
N GLN A 213 -1.54 -23.36 27.61
CA GLN A 213 -1.29 -22.24 26.71
C GLN A 213 -1.50 -20.88 27.40
N ALA A 214 -2.61 -20.73 28.14
CA ALA A 214 -2.90 -19.53 28.92
C ALA A 214 -1.81 -19.24 29.97
N ALA A 215 -1.36 -20.28 30.70
CA ALA A 215 -0.27 -20.17 31.68
C ALA A 215 1.07 -19.80 31.03
N LEU A 216 1.36 -20.30 29.81
CA LEU A 216 2.57 -19.91 29.06
C LEU A 216 2.54 -18.43 28.74
N LEU A 217 1.46 -17.96 28.09
CA LEU A 217 1.33 -16.55 27.70
C LEU A 217 1.36 -15.62 28.92
N ALA A 218 0.61 -15.93 29.99
CA ALA A 218 0.65 -15.15 31.23
C ALA A 218 2.05 -15.08 31.82
N GLY A 219 2.82 -16.16 31.73
CA GLY A 219 4.20 -16.21 32.20
C GLY A 219 5.16 -15.34 31.40
N MET A 220 4.95 -15.25 30.09
CA MET A 220 5.82 -14.51 29.15
C MET A 220 5.75 -12.98 29.33
N VAL A 221 4.65 -12.44 29.83
CA VAL A 221 4.48 -10.99 30.04
C VAL A 221 5.56 -10.38 30.93
N GLN A 222 6.11 -11.13 31.87
CA GLN A 222 7.20 -10.69 32.75
C GLN A 222 8.44 -10.26 31.95
N SER A 223 8.81 -11.01 30.91
CA SER A 223 9.97 -10.72 30.06
C SER A 223 9.88 -11.52 28.76
N THR A 224 9.30 -10.92 27.74
CA THR A 224 9.11 -11.56 26.43
C THR A 224 10.42 -12.00 25.77
N ALA A 225 11.52 -11.27 26.03
CA ALA A 225 12.83 -11.61 25.48
C ALA A 225 13.50 -12.83 26.17
N ASN A 226 13.38 -12.95 27.51
CA ASN A 226 14.05 -14.02 28.26
C ASN A 226 13.18 -15.28 28.42
N LEU A 227 11.89 -15.19 28.06
CA LEU A 227 10.91 -16.27 28.17
C LEU A 227 10.33 -16.66 26.82
N ASP A 228 11.00 -16.28 25.73
CA ASP A 228 10.63 -16.68 24.38
C ASP A 228 10.73 -18.20 24.22
N PRO A 229 9.63 -18.92 23.92
CA PRO A 229 9.64 -20.38 23.85
C PRO A 229 10.46 -20.95 22.69
N TYR A 230 10.77 -20.15 21.68
CA TYR A 230 11.61 -20.54 20.53
C TYR A 230 13.11 -20.41 20.84
N ILE A 231 13.48 -19.47 21.72
CA ILE A 231 14.87 -19.17 22.07
C ILE A 231 15.25 -19.85 23.41
N TYR A 232 14.34 -19.80 24.39
CA TYR A 232 14.57 -20.26 25.74
C TYR A 232 13.46 -21.22 26.23
N PRO A 233 13.23 -22.37 25.55
CA PRO A 233 12.11 -23.28 25.84
C PRO A 233 12.08 -23.79 27.28
N ASP A 234 13.24 -24.08 27.89
CA ASP A 234 13.32 -24.56 29.27
C ASP A 234 12.91 -23.49 30.29
N ALA A 235 13.30 -22.23 30.07
CA ALA A 235 12.90 -21.11 30.91
C ALA A 235 11.40 -20.82 30.77
N ALA A 236 10.87 -20.84 29.54
CA ALA A 236 9.45 -20.68 29.25
C ALA A 236 8.63 -21.79 29.93
N LEU A 237 9.08 -23.05 29.86
CA LEU A 237 8.45 -24.20 30.52
C LEU A 237 8.44 -24.06 32.05
N ALA A 238 9.57 -23.68 32.63
CA ALA A 238 9.68 -23.47 34.09
C ALA A 238 8.75 -22.33 34.54
N ARG A 239 8.70 -21.21 33.80
CA ARG A 239 7.83 -20.06 34.07
C ARG A 239 6.35 -20.42 33.93
N ARG A 240 5.95 -21.16 32.89
CA ARG A 240 4.59 -21.70 32.73
C ARG A 240 4.18 -22.51 33.98
N ASN A 241 5.04 -23.42 34.46
CA ASN A 241 4.73 -24.22 35.61
C ASN A 241 4.60 -23.36 36.88
N THR A 242 5.39 -22.29 37.04
CA THR A 242 5.23 -21.31 38.14
C THR A 242 3.86 -20.62 38.07
N VAL A 243 3.35 -20.31 36.87
CA VAL A 243 2.00 -19.74 36.70
C VAL A 243 0.93 -20.75 37.11
N LEU A 244 1.06 -22.02 36.68
CA LEU A 244 0.15 -23.10 37.07
C LEU A 244 0.11 -23.29 38.59
N ASP A 245 1.26 -23.23 39.27
CA ASP A 245 1.34 -23.28 40.74
C ASP A 245 0.63 -22.08 41.38
N ALA A 246 0.83 -20.88 40.84
CA ALA A 246 0.14 -19.68 41.29
C ALA A 246 -1.40 -19.75 41.15
N MET A 247 -1.88 -20.36 40.06
CA MET A 247 -3.31 -20.59 39.84
C MET A 247 -3.91 -21.58 40.87
N VAL A 248 -3.14 -22.60 41.30
CA VAL A 248 -3.56 -23.49 42.40
C VAL A 248 -3.60 -22.74 43.73
N ASP A 249 -2.57 -21.94 44.03
CA ASP A 249 -2.48 -21.14 45.27
C ASP A 249 -3.61 -20.11 45.41
N THR A 250 -4.12 -19.62 44.30
CA THR A 250 -5.23 -18.64 44.23
C THR A 250 -6.60 -19.31 44.11
N GLY A 251 -6.63 -20.64 43.94
CA GLY A 251 -7.89 -21.41 43.87
C GLY A 251 -8.56 -21.41 42.51
N TYR A 252 -7.92 -20.86 41.46
CA TYR A 252 -8.40 -20.89 40.08
C TYR A 252 -8.24 -22.23 39.39
N LEU A 253 -7.32 -23.09 39.91
CA LEU A 253 -7.05 -24.41 39.37
C LEU A 253 -6.96 -25.45 40.46
N SER A 254 -7.48 -26.64 40.22
CA SER A 254 -7.24 -27.77 41.14
C SER A 254 -5.82 -28.34 40.94
N PRO A 255 -5.22 -29.03 41.97
CA PRO A 255 -3.94 -29.70 41.82
C PRO A 255 -3.92 -30.73 40.69
N ALA A 256 -5.03 -31.42 40.42
CA ALA A 256 -5.12 -32.43 39.36
C ALA A 256 -5.10 -31.80 37.96
N GLU A 257 -5.79 -30.67 37.77
CA GLU A 257 -5.77 -29.90 36.50
C GLU A 257 -4.38 -29.31 36.28
N ARG A 258 -3.74 -28.80 37.33
CA ARG A 258 -2.36 -28.30 37.29
C ARG A 258 -1.39 -29.39 36.82
N ASP A 259 -1.48 -30.59 37.40
CA ASP A 259 -0.59 -31.70 37.04
C ASP A 259 -0.82 -32.15 35.58
N ALA A 260 -2.06 -32.17 35.14
CA ALA A 260 -2.40 -32.45 33.74
C ALA A 260 -1.79 -31.41 32.78
N ALA A 261 -2.00 -30.11 33.04
CA ALA A 261 -1.47 -29.02 32.22
C ALA A 261 0.09 -28.98 32.25
N ALA A 262 0.70 -29.26 33.40
CA ALA A 262 2.16 -29.31 33.55
C ALA A 262 2.81 -30.46 32.76
N ALA A 263 2.08 -31.55 32.53
CA ALA A 263 2.55 -32.68 31.73
C ALA A 263 2.49 -32.41 30.21
N GLU A 264 1.75 -31.42 29.78
CA GLU A 264 1.69 -31.03 28.35
C GLU A 264 3.02 -30.39 27.90
N PRO A 265 3.45 -30.58 26.64
CA PRO A 265 4.54 -29.80 26.05
C PRO A 265 4.14 -28.31 25.98
N LEU A 266 5.08 -27.42 25.58
CA LEU A 266 4.75 -26.00 25.37
C LEU A 266 3.64 -25.79 24.33
N GLY A 267 3.55 -26.70 23.35
CA GLY A 267 2.48 -26.72 22.36
C GLY A 267 2.50 -25.54 21.37
N VAL A 268 3.60 -24.79 21.30
CA VAL A 268 3.79 -23.74 20.33
C VAL A 268 3.99 -24.30 18.92
N LEU A 269 3.65 -23.54 17.88
CA LEU A 269 3.95 -23.87 16.50
C LEU A 269 5.45 -24.08 16.30
N GLU A 270 5.87 -24.68 15.19
CA GLU A 270 7.27 -24.89 14.86
C GLU A 270 8.03 -23.55 14.71
N GLU A 271 7.37 -22.56 14.13
CA GLU A 271 7.81 -21.16 14.04
C GLU A 271 6.66 -20.22 14.43
N PRO A 272 6.95 -19.02 14.97
CA PRO A 272 5.89 -18.05 15.27
C PRO A 272 5.19 -17.63 13.99
N ARG A 273 3.86 -17.70 13.97
CA ARG A 273 3.09 -17.22 12.84
C ARG A 273 3.16 -15.70 12.76
N THR A 274 3.97 -15.21 11.84
CA THR A 274 4.10 -13.78 11.53
C THR A 274 3.39 -13.47 10.22
N GLU A 275 2.81 -12.29 10.14
CA GLU A 275 2.23 -11.76 8.90
C GLU A 275 3.01 -10.49 8.57
N PRO A 276 3.70 -10.40 7.42
CA PRO A 276 4.41 -9.19 7.05
C PRO A 276 3.46 -7.99 6.93
N SER A 277 3.89 -6.81 7.42
CA SER A 277 3.17 -5.55 7.18
C SER A 277 3.51 -5.02 5.79
N GLY A 278 2.53 -4.41 5.13
CA GLY A 278 2.71 -3.77 3.84
C GLY A 278 2.49 -4.66 2.63
N CYS A 279 2.73 -4.08 1.46
CA CYS A 279 2.37 -4.68 0.16
C CYS A 279 3.23 -5.88 -0.26
N ILE A 280 4.35 -6.15 0.41
CA ILE A 280 5.18 -7.35 0.15
C ILE A 280 4.35 -8.63 0.36
N SER A 281 3.44 -8.61 1.34
CA SER A 281 2.55 -9.76 1.60
C SER A 281 1.49 -10.00 0.52
N ALA A 282 1.24 -9.03 -0.35
CA ALA A 282 0.27 -9.13 -1.43
C ALA A 282 0.74 -9.99 -2.62
N GLY A 283 2.03 -10.39 -2.65
CA GLY A 283 2.58 -11.23 -3.71
C GLY A 283 2.35 -10.63 -5.10
N ASP A 284 1.66 -11.37 -5.97
CA ASP A 284 1.37 -10.95 -7.36
C ASP A 284 0.51 -9.66 -7.45
N ALA A 285 -0.16 -9.25 -6.37
CA ALA A 285 -0.90 -8.00 -6.29
C ALA A 285 -0.07 -6.87 -5.64
N GLY A 286 1.25 -7.05 -5.43
CA GLY A 286 2.10 -6.08 -4.73
C GLY A 286 2.10 -4.69 -5.36
N PHE A 287 2.26 -4.59 -6.68
CA PHE A 287 2.20 -3.31 -7.41
C PHE A 287 0.83 -2.64 -7.35
N PHE A 288 -0.24 -3.43 -7.36
CA PHE A 288 -1.60 -2.89 -7.16
C PHE A 288 -1.79 -2.38 -5.72
N CYS A 289 -1.31 -3.14 -4.73
CA CYS A 289 -1.34 -2.72 -3.33
C CYS A 289 -0.56 -1.42 -3.11
N ASP A 290 0.61 -1.27 -3.73
CA ASP A 290 1.43 -0.05 -3.70
C ASP A 290 0.66 1.15 -4.26
N TYR A 291 -0.01 0.97 -5.39
CA TYR A 291 -0.88 2.00 -5.95
C TYR A 291 -2.07 2.34 -5.04
N VAL A 292 -2.66 1.35 -4.34
CA VAL A 292 -3.71 1.61 -3.34
C VAL A 292 -3.20 2.53 -2.24
N LEU A 293 -1.98 2.30 -1.73
CA LEU A 293 -1.39 3.15 -0.68
C LEU A 293 -1.11 4.56 -1.19
N SER A 294 -0.52 4.70 -2.38
CA SER A 294 -0.27 6.00 -3.00
C SER A 294 -1.58 6.77 -3.23
N TRP A 295 -2.61 6.08 -3.74
CA TRP A 295 -3.92 6.69 -3.95
C TRP A 295 -4.58 7.15 -2.65
N LEU A 296 -4.48 6.37 -1.57
CA LEU A 296 -5.04 6.74 -0.26
C LEU A 296 -4.30 7.95 0.33
N ASP A 297 -2.97 7.99 0.22
CA ASP A 297 -2.13 9.12 0.66
C ASP A 297 -2.52 10.43 -0.08
N ASP A 298 -2.63 10.37 -1.40
CA ASP A 298 -3.07 11.50 -2.23
C ASP A 298 -4.49 11.98 -1.89
N ASN A 299 -5.32 11.11 -1.29
CA ASN A 299 -6.68 11.40 -0.87
C ASN A 299 -6.82 11.62 0.66
N GLY A 300 -5.70 11.87 1.36
CA GLY A 300 -5.68 12.33 2.75
C GLY A 300 -5.75 11.23 3.80
N LEU A 301 -5.44 9.98 3.44
CA LEU A 301 -5.31 8.86 4.38
C LEU A 301 -3.91 8.25 4.25
N ASP A 302 -2.97 8.79 5.00
CA ASP A 302 -1.57 8.41 4.88
C ASP A 302 -1.24 7.01 5.43
N THR A 303 -0.05 6.51 5.08
CA THR A 303 0.38 5.17 5.47
C THR A 303 0.55 5.02 6.99
N ALA A 304 0.93 6.09 7.72
CA ALA A 304 1.07 6.04 9.18
C ALA A 304 -0.30 5.92 9.86
N GLU A 305 -1.28 6.66 9.37
CA GLU A 305 -2.66 6.56 9.83
C GLU A 305 -3.24 5.18 9.51
N LEU A 306 -2.99 4.65 8.30
CA LEU A 306 -3.36 3.27 7.93
C LEU A 306 -2.70 2.24 8.85
N ALA A 307 -1.45 2.42 9.26
CA ALA A 307 -0.73 1.47 10.11
C ALA A 307 -1.27 1.40 11.55
N THR A 308 -2.06 2.38 11.99
CA THR A 308 -2.57 2.47 13.37
C THR A 308 -4.08 2.52 13.48
N GLY A 309 -4.76 2.88 12.38
CA GLY A 309 -6.18 3.21 12.40
C GLY A 309 -7.14 2.02 12.47
N GLY A 310 -6.75 0.82 12.04
CA GLY A 310 -7.63 -0.34 12.01
C GLY A 310 -8.69 -0.27 10.90
N TYR A 311 -8.32 0.29 9.77
CA TYR A 311 -9.18 0.46 8.60
C TYR A 311 -9.40 -0.85 7.83
N THR A 312 -10.53 -0.94 7.15
CA THR A 312 -10.77 -1.96 6.14
C THR A 312 -10.92 -1.28 4.79
N VAL A 313 -9.94 -1.51 3.91
CA VAL A 313 -9.92 -1.00 2.53
C VAL A 313 -10.36 -2.12 1.60
N LYS A 314 -11.52 -1.95 0.97
CA LYS A 314 -11.99 -2.83 -0.09
C LYS A 314 -11.62 -2.26 -1.44
N THR A 315 -10.88 -3.03 -2.24
CA THR A 315 -10.34 -2.57 -3.51
C THR A 315 -11.14 -3.05 -4.71
N THR A 316 -10.82 -2.46 -5.87
CA THR A 316 -11.37 -2.82 -7.18
C THR A 316 -10.70 -4.04 -7.82
N LEU A 317 -9.62 -4.59 -7.23
CA LEU A 317 -8.86 -5.71 -7.79
C LEU A 317 -9.77 -6.90 -8.11
N ASP A 318 -9.77 -7.33 -9.36
CA ASP A 318 -10.37 -8.60 -9.78
C ASP A 318 -9.30 -9.69 -9.79
N PRO A 319 -9.34 -10.65 -8.85
CA PRO A 319 -8.29 -11.67 -8.74
C PRO A 319 -8.05 -12.46 -10.01
N ALA A 320 -9.09 -12.77 -10.77
CA ALA A 320 -8.95 -13.53 -11.99
C ALA A 320 -8.29 -12.74 -13.12
N THR A 321 -8.56 -11.42 -13.18
CA THR A 321 -7.90 -10.53 -14.14
C THR A 321 -6.45 -10.28 -13.74
N GLN A 322 -6.17 -10.13 -12.44
CA GLN A 322 -4.82 -10.00 -11.91
C GLN A 322 -3.97 -11.25 -12.23
N GLU A 323 -4.48 -12.44 -11.92
CA GLU A 323 -3.79 -13.71 -12.19
C GLU A 323 -3.48 -13.87 -13.69
N ALA A 324 -4.45 -13.57 -14.56
CA ALA A 324 -4.26 -13.63 -16.00
C ALA A 324 -3.23 -12.62 -16.51
N ALA A 325 -3.23 -11.38 -15.97
CA ALA A 325 -2.28 -10.34 -16.35
C ALA A 325 -0.85 -10.70 -15.92
N VAL A 326 -0.67 -11.17 -14.69
CA VAL A 326 0.63 -11.60 -14.16
C VAL A 326 1.18 -12.79 -14.98
N ALA A 327 0.38 -13.80 -15.23
CA ALA A 327 0.78 -14.95 -16.05
C ALA A 327 1.17 -14.52 -17.49
N ALA A 328 0.46 -13.55 -18.06
CA ALA A 328 0.74 -13.05 -19.40
C ALA A 328 2.07 -12.28 -19.46
N VAL A 329 2.33 -11.36 -18.53
CA VAL A 329 3.59 -10.60 -18.53
C VAL A 329 4.80 -11.48 -18.22
N HIS A 330 4.68 -12.46 -17.32
CA HIS A 330 5.76 -13.42 -17.01
C HIS A 330 6.04 -14.38 -18.18
N THR A 331 5.05 -14.65 -19.04
CA THR A 331 5.26 -15.43 -20.26
C THR A 331 6.12 -14.68 -21.27
N GLU A 332 5.97 -13.36 -21.36
CA GLU A 332 6.64 -12.53 -22.36
C GLU A 332 7.97 -11.97 -21.87
N ALA A 333 8.17 -11.80 -20.55
CA ALA A 333 9.41 -11.27 -19.96
C ALA A 333 9.70 -11.99 -18.64
N ALA A 334 10.93 -12.48 -18.48
CA ALA A 334 11.37 -13.10 -17.22
C ALA A 334 11.50 -12.05 -16.11
N ALA A 335 11.20 -12.45 -14.85
CA ALA A 335 11.29 -11.55 -13.70
C ALA A 335 12.71 -11.03 -13.45
N ASP A 336 13.72 -11.83 -13.75
CA ASP A 336 15.15 -11.53 -13.63
C ASP A 336 15.78 -11.00 -14.93
N ALA A 337 14.97 -10.63 -15.94
CA ALA A 337 15.48 -10.07 -17.19
C ALA A 337 16.28 -8.78 -16.92
N ASP A 338 17.53 -8.75 -17.34
CA ASP A 338 18.45 -7.63 -17.04
C ASP A 338 18.01 -6.34 -17.74
N GLY A 339 17.76 -5.30 -16.94
CA GLY A 339 17.50 -3.93 -17.39
C GLY A 339 16.20 -3.72 -18.17
N VAL A 340 15.24 -4.65 -18.11
CA VAL A 340 13.98 -4.54 -18.84
C VAL A 340 12.78 -5.05 -18.05
N SER A 341 11.65 -4.32 -18.15
CA SER A 341 10.37 -4.71 -17.58
C SER A 341 9.25 -4.64 -18.60
N LEU A 342 8.20 -5.44 -18.36
CA LEU A 342 6.91 -5.38 -19.05
C LEU A 342 5.81 -5.14 -18.01
N SER A 343 5.13 -4.00 -18.09
CA SER A 343 3.97 -3.68 -17.26
C SER A 343 2.66 -3.85 -18.01
N ALA A 344 1.59 -4.22 -17.29
CA ALA A 344 0.24 -4.36 -17.84
C ALA A 344 -0.79 -3.85 -16.83
N ASN A 345 -1.59 -2.86 -17.23
CA ASN A 345 -2.65 -2.27 -16.42
C ASN A 345 -3.99 -2.46 -17.11
N TYR A 346 -5.01 -2.84 -16.34
CA TYR A 346 -6.38 -3.03 -16.83
C TYR A 346 -7.37 -2.24 -15.99
N ILE A 347 -8.28 -1.56 -16.68
CA ILE A 347 -9.28 -0.68 -16.10
C ILE A 347 -10.66 -1.10 -16.64
N ALA A 348 -11.62 -1.21 -15.75
CA ALA A 348 -13.03 -1.41 -16.08
C ALA A 348 -13.77 -0.08 -15.93
N PRO A 349 -14.17 0.58 -17.03
CA PRO A 349 -15.03 1.75 -16.96
C PRO A 349 -16.40 1.37 -16.39
N THR A 350 -16.89 2.16 -15.44
CA THR A 350 -18.23 2.06 -14.84
C THR A 350 -18.98 3.38 -15.03
N ASP A 351 -20.23 3.45 -14.60
CA ASP A 351 -21.02 4.67 -14.72
C ASP A 351 -20.39 5.87 -13.97
N ASN A 352 -19.61 5.61 -12.91
CA ASN A 352 -19.11 6.67 -12.02
C ASN A 352 -17.59 6.66 -11.82
N ALA A 353 -16.87 5.68 -12.36
CA ALA A 353 -15.44 5.53 -12.09
C ALA A 353 -14.72 4.74 -13.20
N HIS A 354 -13.42 4.90 -13.26
CA HIS A 354 -12.51 4.01 -13.96
C HIS A 354 -11.83 3.09 -12.92
N GLU A 355 -12.42 1.91 -12.69
CA GLU A 355 -11.93 0.95 -11.69
C GLU A 355 -10.67 0.25 -12.19
N VAL A 356 -9.54 0.40 -11.48
CA VAL A 356 -8.32 -0.35 -11.77
C VAL A 356 -8.50 -1.78 -11.29
N VAL A 357 -8.65 -2.73 -12.21
CA VAL A 357 -8.99 -4.13 -11.89
C VAL A 357 -7.80 -5.08 -11.88
N ALA A 358 -6.68 -4.69 -12.48
CA ALA A 358 -5.42 -5.40 -12.42
C ALA A 358 -4.23 -4.50 -12.73
N MET A 359 -3.12 -4.73 -12.04
CA MET A 359 -1.81 -4.12 -12.29
C MET A 359 -0.74 -5.19 -12.16
N ALA A 360 -0.04 -5.49 -13.24
CA ALA A 360 0.98 -6.52 -13.30
C ALA A 360 2.30 -5.97 -13.85
N SER A 361 3.40 -6.50 -13.36
CA SER A 361 4.74 -6.28 -13.90
C SER A 361 5.43 -7.63 -14.10
N SER A 362 6.36 -7.71 -15.04
CA SER A 362 7.25 -8.86 -15.13
C SER A 362 8.19 -8.96 -13.92
N ARG A 363 8.51 -7.85 -13.25
CA ARG A 363 9.20 -7.87 -11.96
C ARG A 363 8.29 -8.38 -10.86
N ILE A 364 8.87 -8.99 -9.85
CA ILE A 364 8.16 -9.40 -8.63
C ILE A 364 8.21 -8.24 -7.62
N TYR A 365 7.10 -7.93 -6.95
CA TYR A 365 7.09 -6.93 -5.91
C TYR A 365 7.77 -7.46 -4.64
N GLY A 366 8.87 -6.84 -4.21
CA GLY A 366 9.63 -7.28 -3.06
C GLY A 366 11.01 -6.64 -2.95
N LEU A 367 11.84 -7.12 -2.03
CA LEU A 367 13.12 -6.51 -1.65
C LEU A 367 14.37 -7.29 -2.12
N ASP A 368 14.19 -8.48 -2.69
CA ASP A 368 15.30 -9.31 -3.17
C ASP A 368 15.63 -8.98 -4.63
N ALA A 369 16.53 -8.01 -4.84
CA ALA A 369 16.93 -7.57 -6.16
C ALA A 369 17.61 -8.70 -7.00
N ASP A 370 18.31 -9.64 -6.35
CA ASP A 370 18.97 -10.77 -7.03
C ASP A 370 17.92 -11.77 -7.58
N ALA A 371 16.74 -11.81 -6.97
CA ALA A 371 15.58 -12.58 -7.45
C ALA A 371 14.67 -11.80 -8.42
N GLY A 372 15.12 -10.65 -8.94
CA GLY A 372 14.31 -9.80 -9.83
C GLY A 372 13.17 -9.06 -9.14
N GLN A 373 13.28 -8.87 -7.82
CA GLN A 373 12.28 -8.12 -7.05
C GLN A 373 12.57 -6.63 -7.04
N THR A 374 11.51 -5.84 -6.93
CA THR A 374 11.57 -4.39 -6.74
C THR A 374 10.32 -3.86 -6.08
N VAL A 375 10.45 -2.73 -5.37
CA VAL A 375 9.33 -1.93 -4.85
C VAL A 375 9.17 -0.61 -5.62
N LEU A 376 9.89 -0.43 -6.74
CA LEU A 376 9.70 0.74 -7.58
C LEU A 376 8.30 0.70 -8.24
N PRO A 377 7.64 1.85 -8.41
CA PRO A 377 6.26 1.93 -8.93
C PRO A 377 6.21 1.75 -10.47
N LEU A 378 6.66 0.58 -10.95
CA LEU A 378 6.81 0.29 -12.39
C LEU A 378 5.50 0.29 -13.19
N THR A 379 4.35 0.29 -12.52
CA THR A 379 3.04 0.24 -13.13
C THR A 379 2.31 1.58 -13.13
N HIS A 380 2.75 2.57 -12.33
CA HIS A 380 2.06 3.84 -12.12
C HIS A 380 3.01 5.02 -11.89
N SER A 381 4.08 5.08 -12.66
CA SER A 381 4.97 6.24 -12.71
C SER A 381 5.48 6.46 -14.13
N ALA A 382 5.89 7.69 -14.45
CA ALA A 382 6.43 8.01 -15.77
C ALA A 382 7.79 7.33 -16.00
N LEU A 383 7.85 6.39 -16.93
CA LEU A 383 8.98 5.50 -17.17
C LEU A 383 9.31 5.35 -18.65
N GLY A 384 10.50 4.83 -18.91
CA GLY A 384 10.96 4.40 -20.24
C GLY A 384 11.18 5.54 -21.22
N ASN A 385 11.13 5.21 -22.50
CA ASN A 385 11.49 6.09 -23.62
C ASN A 385 10.28 6.44 -24.51
N GLY A 386 9.07 6.35 -23.94
CA GLY A 386 7.82 6.71 -24.58
C GLY A 386 7.00 5.56 -25.14
N ALA A 387 5.74 5.82 -25.45
CA ALA A 387 4.80 4.83 -25.96
C ALA A 387 4.78 4.73 -27.50
N GLY A 388 5.65 5.47 -28.17
CA GLY A 388 5.78 5.41 -29.62
C GLY A 388 4.48 5.76 -30.36
N SER A 389 4.22 5.05 -31.44
CA SER A 389 3.07 5.26 -32.33
C SER A 389 1.69 5.14 -31.69
N VAL A 390 1.56 4.78 -30.40
CA VAL A 390 0.28 4.89 -29.68
C VAL A 390 -0.21 6.34 -29.74
N PHE A 391 0.69 7.31 -29.64
CA PHE A 391 0.35 8.76 -29.64
C PHE A 391 -0.32 9.26 -30.93
N LYS A 392 -0.23 8.51 -32.03
CA LYS A 392 -0.94 8.84 -33.29
C LYS A 392 -2.46 8.91 -33.10
N LEU A 393 -3.00 8.22 -32.10
CA LEU A 393 -4.43 8.29 -31.76
C LEU A 393 -4.87 9.71 -31.39
N PHE A 394 -4.01 10.51 -30.71
CA PHE A 394 -4.36 11.89 -30.33
C PHE A 394 -4.47 12.83 -31.53
N ALA A 395 -3.56 12.68 -32.49
CA ALA A 395 -3.64 13.44 -33.75
C ALA A 395 -4.90 13.06 -34.58
N ALA A 396 -5.20 11.77 -34.67
CA ALA A 396 -6.41 11.28 -35.32
C ALA A 396 -7.67 11.78 -34.62
N ALA A 397 -7.74 11.71 -33.29
CA ALA A 397 -8.86 12.18 -32.48
C ALA A 397 -9.10 13.68 -32.68
N GLN A 398 -8.04 14.50 -32.60
CA GLN A 398 -8.14 15.95 -32.77
C GLN A 398 -8.53 16.32 -34.19
N ALA A 399 -7.97 15.62 -35.19
CA ALA A 399 -8.33 15.87 -36.59
C ALA A 399 -9.80 15.50 -36.93
N LEU A 400 -10.31 14.41 -36.34
CA LEU A 400 -11.73 14.03 -36.41
C LEU A 400 -12.60 15.07 -35.71
N ALA A 401 -12.23 15.54 -34.52
CA ALA A 401 -12.96 16.56 -33.77
C ALA A 401 -13.08 17.87 -34.53
N ASP A 402 -12.04 18.25 -35.26
CA ASP A 402 -11.96 19.46 -36.06
C ASP A 402 -12.61 19.32 -37.46
N GLY A 403 -13.10 18.15 -37.82
CA GLY A 403 -13.61 17.87 -39.15
C GLY A 403 -12.54 18.02 -40.25
N LYS A 404 -11.25 17.83 -39.91
CA LYS A 404 -10.14 17.92 -40.88
C LYS A 404 -9.93 16.61 -41.64
N VAL A 405 -10.46 15.51 -41.14
CA VAL A 405 -10.40 14.17 -41.74
C VAL A 405 -11.60 13.35 -41.31
N GLY A 406 -12.07 12.47 -42.18
CA GLY A 406 -13.00 11.39 -41.87
C GLY A 406 -12.28 10.03 -41.93
N LEU A 407 -12.87 9.02 -41.33
CA LEU A 407 -12.27 7.68 -41.25
C LEU A 407 -11.98 7.05 -42.61
N ASP A 408 -12.82 7.32 -43.61
CA ASP A 408 -12.74 6.80 -44.97
C ASP A 408 -12.16 7.83 -45.96
N ASP A 409 -11.62 8.95 -45.46
CA ASP A 409 -10.87 9.89 -46.27
C ASP A 409 -9.50 9.36 -46.62
N THR A 410 -9.05 9.62 -47.84
CA THR A 410 -7.75 9.20 -48.33
C THR A 410 -6.65 10.14 -47.88
N LEU A 411 -5.69 9.64 -47.14
CA LEU A 411 -4.44 10.30 -46.74
C LEU A 411 -3.35 9.98 -47.75
N GLN A 412 -2.45 10.94 -48.02
CA GLN A 412 -1.21 10.67 -48.74
C GLN A 412 -0.18 10.07 -47.81
N VAL A 413 0.60 9.13 -48.25
CA VAL A 413 1.61 8.42 -47.44
C VAL A 413 2.95 8.43 -48.18
N PRO A 414 3.58 9.60 -48.31
CA PRO A 414 4.91 9.69 -48.89
C PRO A 414 5.92 8.95 -47.97
N GLN A 415 6.98 8.38 -48.54
CA GLN A 415 7.99 7.69 -47.75
C GLN A 415 8.71 8.62 -46.76
N ARG A 416 8.85 9.91 -47.12
CA ARG A 416 9.47 10.97 -46.32
C ARG A 416 8.70 12.29 -46.46
N ILE A 417 8.61 13.04 -45.37
CA ILE A 417 8.16 14.45 -45.37
C ILE A 417 9.14 15.33 -44.60
N GLU A 418 9.15 16.59 -44.94
CA GLU A 418 9.94 17.63 -44.31
C GLU A 418 9.02 18.78 -43.93
N VAL A 419 8.98 19.13 -42.64
CA VAL A 419 8.03 20.09 -42.07
C VAL A 419 8.80 21.22 -41.39
N ALA A 420 8.55 22.45 -41.83
CA ALA A 420 9.16 23.64 -41.23
C ALA A 420 8.41 24.04 -39.94
N GLY A 421 9.16 24.50 -38.92
CA GLY A 421 8.59 25.09 -37.70
C GLY A 421 8.02 24.12 -36.70
N MET A 422 8.26 22.81 -36.83
CA MET A 422 7.87 21.75 -35.88
C MET A 422 9.07 21.10 -35.22
N GLY A 423 10.09 21.86 -34.86
CA GLY A 423 11.38 21.37 -34.38
C GLY A 423 12.43 21.27 -35.49
N ASP A 424 13.55 20.62 -35.19
CA ASP A 424 14.71 20.44 -36.05
C ASP A 424 15.22 19.00 -35.97
N GLY A 425 15.69 18.44 -37.08
CA GLY A 425 16.24 17.09 -37.11
C GLY A 425 15.22 16.01 -37.49
N GLY A 426 15.26 14.86 -36.77
CA GLY A 426 14.47 13.66 -37.12
C GLY A 426 15.24 12.71 -38.03
N ALA A 427 14.76 12.43 -39.25
CA ALA A 427 15.41 11.52 -40.18
C ALA A 427 16.80 12.02 -40.64
N GLU A 428 17.64 11.11 -41.12
CA GLU A 428 18.98 11.46 -41.65
C GLU A 428 18.91 12.50 -42.75
N ASN A 429 19.95 13.36 -42.82
CA ASN A 429 20.03 14.45 -43.79
C ASN A 429 18.90 15.46 -43.76
N SER A 430 18.33 15.73 -42.56
CA SER A 430 17.36 16.79 -42.37
C SER A 430 17.97 18.18 -42.65
N PRO A 431 17.34 19.04 -43.48
CA PRO A 431 17.78 20.40 -43.63
C PRO A 431 17.61 21.20 -42.31
N VAL A 432 18.50 22.16 -42.06
CA VAL A 432 18.44 23.02 -40.88
C VAL A 432 17.08 23.75 -40.80
N GLY A 433 16.42 23.68 -39.63
CA GLY A 433 15.11 24.28 -39.40
C GLY A 433 13.94 23.46 -39.93
N MET A 434 14.17 22.23 -40.34
CA MET A 434 13.15 21.30 -40.79
C MET A 434 13.09 20.06 -39.86
N TYR A 435 11.89 19.69 -39.49
CA TYR A 435 11.63 18.37 -38.89
C TYR A 435 11.32 17.37 -40.01
N CYS A 436 12.12 16.31 -40.09
CA CYS A 436 12.02 15.35 -41.18
C CYS A 436 11.61 13.97 -40.61
N VAL A 437 10.63 13.34 -41.25
CA VAL A 437 10.11 12.05 -40.84
C VAL A 437 10.04 11.07 -41.99
N GLU A 438 10.48 9.85 -41.73
CA GLU A 438 10.39 8.73 -42.65
C GLU A 438 9.48 7.63 -42.10
N ASN A 439 8.84 6.90 -42.99
CA ASN A 439 8.14 5.69 -42.66
C ASN A 439 9.14 4.54 -42.47
N SER A 440 9.01 3.76 -41.40
CA SER A 440 9.89 2.62 -41.09
C SER A 440 9.66 1.39 -41.97
N GLY A 441 8.62 1.40 -42.81
CA GLY A 441 8.26 0.32 -43.72
C GLY A 441 7.84 0.84 -45.09
N THR A 442 7.45 -0.08 -45.97
CA THR A 442 6.90 0.26 -47.32
C THR A 442 5.38 0.23 -47.25
N TYR A 443 4.75 1.33 -47.63
CA TYR A 443 3.31 1.52 -47.62
C TYR A 443 2.78 1.86 -49.00
N SER A 444 1.45 1.68 -49.23
CA SER A 444 0.78 2.28 -50.38
C SER A 444 0.93 3.78 -50.31
N SER A 445 1.07 4.43 -51.46
CA SER A 445 1.22 5.90 -51.55
C SER A 445 0.02 6.71 -51.03
N SER A 446 -1.11 6.02 -50.81
CA SER A 446 -2.31 6.56 -50.18
C SER A 446 -3.11 5.45 -49.51
N MET A 447 -3.79 5.77 -48.43
CA MET A 447 -4.67 4.87 -47.68
C MET A 447 -5.72 5.68 -46.92
N THR A 448 -6.76 5.02 -46.42
CA THR A 448 -7.74 5.64 -45.53
C THR A 448 -7.18 5.87 -44.12
N LEU A 449 -7.81 6.77 -43.34
CA LEU A 449 -7.39 6.94 -41.91
C LEU A 449 -7.52 5.65 -41.12
N ARG A 450 -8.54 4.78 -41.41
CA ARG A 450 -8.65 3.45 -40.79
C ARG A 450 -7.45 2.57 -41.08
N GLU A 451 -7.05 2.49 -42.32
CA GLU A 451 -5.86 1.74 -42.72
C GLU A 451 -4.58 2.31 -42.11
N ALA A 452 -4.49 3.64 -42.03
CA ALA A 452 -3.34 4.30 -41.37
C ALA A 452 -3.29 4.05 -39.87
N LEU A 453 -4.42 4.01 -39.15
CA LEU A 453 -4.48 3.64 -37.74
C LEU A 453 -4.06 2.17 -37.54
N ALA A 454 -4.49 1.26 -38.42
CA ALA A 454 -4.16 -0.16 -38.35
C ALA A 454 -2.68 -0.45 -38.67
N THR A 455 -2.14 0.16 -39.73
CA THR A 455 -0.80 -0.14 -40.24
C THR A 455 0.30 0.81 -39.76
N SER A 456 -0.10 1.93 -39.15
CA SER A 456 0.78 2.85 -38.40
C SER A 456 1.92 3.56 -39.16
N PRO A 457 1.75 4.03 -40.45
CA PRO A 457 2.75 4.88 -41.08
C PRO A 457 3.00 6.18 -40.28
N ASN A 458 4.20 6.76 -40.35
CA ASN A 458 4.52 8.00 -39.64
C ASN A 458 4.01 9.26 -40.34
N THR A 459 4.29 9.35 -41.63
CA THR A 459 4.14 10.59 -42.40
C THR A 459 2.73 11.17 -42.42
N PRO A 460 1.63 10.41 -42.58
CA PRO A 460 0.30 10.98 -42.59
C PRO A 460 -0.13 11.55 -41.21
N PHE A 461 0.40 11.02 -40.11
CA PHE A 461 0.08 11.53 -38.76
C PHE A 461 0.81 12.85 -38.47
N ILE A 462 2.04 13.04 -38.96
CA ILE A 462 2.73 14.34 -38.92
C ILE A 462 1.99 15.38 -39.77
N GLU A 463 1.43 15.01 -40.95
CA GLU A 463 0.59 15.91 -41.70
C GLU A 463 -0.71 16.26 -40.97
N LEU A 464 -1.31 15.34 -40.25
CA LEU A 464 -2.48 15.64 -39.41
C LEU A 464 -2.09 16.56 -38.25
N GLU A 465 -0.98 16.32 -37.59
CA GLU A 465 -0.47 17.17 -36.51
C GLU A 465 -0.21 18.59 -37.01
N GLN A 466 0.42 18.74 -38.18
CA GLN A 466 0.62 20.04 -38.81
C GLN A 466 -0.72 20.79 -39.09
N LYS A 467 -1.76 20.03 -39.47
CA LYS A 467 -3.09 20.60 -39.78
C LYS A 467 -3.86 21.05 -38.56
N VAL A 468 -3.69 20.39 -37.40
CA VAL A 468 -4.46 20.65 -36.18
C VAL A 468 -3.69 21.43 -35.12
N GLY A 469 -2.35 21.33 -35.14
CA GLY A 469 -1.43 22.00 -34.22
C GLY A 469 -1.05 21.14 -33.01
N VAL A 470 0.24 21.16 -32.66
CA VAL A 470 0.83 20.42 -31.55
C VAL A 470 0.14 20.74 -30.22
N ASP A 471 -0.10 22.03 -29.92
CA ASP A 471 -0.72 22.49 -28.67
C ASP A 471 -2.05 21.79 -28.39
N ARG A 472 -2.88 21.67 -29.43
CA ARG A 472 -4.22 21.06 -29.28
C ARG A 472 -4.16 19.57 -29.08
N ILE A 473 -3.15 18.91 -29.66
CA ILE A 473 -2.95 17.47 -29.52
C ILE A 473 -2.45 17.14 -28.10
N VAL A 474 -1.49 17.91 -27.59
CA VAL A 474 -0.99 17.67 -26.21
C VAL A 474 -2.07 17.98 -25.18
N ASP A 475 -2.86 19.05 -25.36
CA ASP A 475 -3.99 19.35 -24.49
C ASP A 475 -5.04 18.22 -24.50
N LEU A 476 -5.29 17.61 -25.65
CA LEU A 476 -6.20 16.46 -25.74
C LEU A 476 -5.61 15.21 -25.07
N ALA A 477 -4.31 14.98 -25.20
CA ALA A 477 -3.64 13.85 -24.55
C ALA A 477 -3.76 13.95 -23.02
N VAL A 478 -3.55 15.13 -22.45
CA VAL A 478 -3.77 15.41 -21.02
C VAL A 478 -5.23 15.16 -20.63
N ARG A 479 -6.19 15.71 -21.38
CA ARG A 479 -7.61 15.51 -21.05
C ARG A 479 -8.04 14.05 -21.11
N LEU A 480 -7.50 13.27 -22.05
CA LEU A 480 -7.85 11.86 -22.21
C LEU A 480 -7.19 10.95 -21.15
N GLY A 481 -6.14 11.44 -20.44
CA GLY A 481 -5.60 10.65 -19.33
C GLY A 481 -4.13 10.86 -19.00
N LEU A 482 -3.30 11.50 -19.86
CA LEU A 482 -1.89 11.76 -19.56
C LEU A 482 -1.76 12.99 -18.64
N ARG A 483 -2.35 12.92 -17.45
CA ARG A 483 -2.50 14.06 -16.52
C ARG A 483 -1.17 14.54 -15.96
N SER A 484 -0.26 13.61 -15.67
CA SER A 484 1.09 13.92 -15.18
C SER A 484 1.88 14.83 -16.13
N TYR A 485 1.57 14.83 -17.42
CA TYR A 485 2.23 15.71 -18.40
C TYR A 485 1.99 17.21 -18.13
N ALA A 486 0.90 17.56 -17.45
CA ALA A 486 0.60 18.95 -17.08
C ALA A 486 1.19 19.35 -15.72
N GLU A 487 1.75 18.42 -14.97
CA GLU A 487 2.29 18.72 -13.66
C GLU A 487 3.61 19.50 -13.74
N PRO A 488 3.79 20.51 -12.89
CA PRO A 488 5.06 21.24 -12.82
C PRO A 488 6.23 20.27 -12.53
N GLY A 489 7.31 20.42 -13.29
CA GLY A 489 8.50 19.59 -13.12
C GLY A 489 8.46 18.21 -13.80
N SER A 490 7.35 17.83 -14.42
CA SER A 490 7.19 16.50 -15.04
C SER A 490 8.15 16.20 -16.19
N PHE A 491 8.79 17.23 -16.79
CA PHE A 491 9.77 17.04 -17.87
C PHE A 491 11.22 17.00 -17.35
N ASP A 492 11.63 17.98 -16.56
CA ASP A 492 13.04 18.19 -16.16
C ASP A 492 13.22 18.60 -14.68
N GLY A 493 12.16 18.53 -13.89
CA GLY A 493 12.11 18.97 -12.49
C GLY A 493 11.68 20.44 -12.32
N GLU A 494 11.62 21.23 -13.40
CA GLU A 494 11.18 22.64 -13.41
C GLU A 494 9.97 22.85 -14.31
N ASN A 495 10.03 22.36 -15.55
CA ASN A 495 9.01 22.55 -16.57
C ASN A 495 8.08 21.34 -16.67
N SER A 496 6.82 21.58 -17.02
CA SER A 496 5.91 20.50 -17.39
C SER A 496 6.20 19.98 -18.81
N VAL A 497 5.84 18.72 -19.07
CA VAL A 497 5.90 18.15 -20.42
C VAL A 497 5.08 19.01 -21.40
N VAL A 498 3.89 19.44 -20.99
CA VAL A 498 3.01 20.30 -21.79
C VAL A 498 3.70 21.60 -22.18
N ASP A 499 4.35 22.27 -21.25
CA ASP A 499 5.02 23.55 -21.51
C ASP A 499 6.17 23.40 -22.52
N VAL A 500 6.99 22.35 -22.35
CA VAL A 500 8.12 22.08 -23.24
C VAL A 500 7.65 21.70 -24.65
N VAL A 501 6.65 20.82 -24.76
CA VAL A 501 6.09 20.39 -26.05
C VAL A 501 5.51 21.59 -26.82
N LYS A 502 4.74 22.46 -26.15
CA LYS A 502 4.17 23.66 -26.74
C LYS A 502 5.22 24.70 -27.11
N ALA A 503 6.16 25.01 -26.21
CA ALA A 503 7.18 26.03 -26.44
C ALA A 503 8.11 25.66 -27.61
N SER A 504 8.41 24.37 -27.79
CA SER A 504 9.23 23.88 -28.89
C SER A 504 8.45 23.58 -30.18
N ASN A 505 7.13 23.61 -30.13
CA ASN A 505 6.24 23.11 -31.20
C ASN A 505 6.70 21.70 -31.67
N MET A 506 6.80 20.75 -30.73
CA MET A 506 7.48 19.46 -30.88
C MET A 506 6.75 18.53 -31.87
N GLY A 507 7.15 18.52 -33.13
CA GLY A 507 6.53 17.70 -34.19
C GLY A 507 6.76 16.19 -34.02
N SER A 508 7.65 15.78 -33.13
CA SER A 508 7.80 14.37 -32.76
C SER A 508 6.77 13.87 -31.71
N PHE A 509 5.94 14.76 -31.15
CA PHE A 509 5.01 14.40 -30.09
C PHE A 509 4.07 13.26 -30.48
N VAL A 510 3.52 13.27 -31.71
CA VAL A 510 2.65 12.16 -32.18
C VAL A 510 3.38 10.83 -32.40
N LEU A 511 4.69 10.80 -32.33
CA LEU A 511 5.51 9.59 -32.35
C LEU A 511 5.87 9.11 -30.94
N GLY A 512 5.37 9.78 -29.90
CA GLY A 512 5.44 9.37 -28.49
C GLY A 512 6.84 9.15 -27.94
N PRO A 513 7.78 10.13 -28.03
CA PRO A 513 9.17 9.96 -27.62
C PRO A 513 9.42 10.18 -26.12
N LEU A 514 8.41 10.60 -25.37
CA LEU A 514 8.54 11.01 -23.97
C LEU A 514 8.13 9.90 -23.03
N ALA A 515 8.75 9.82 -21.85
CA ALA A 515 8.37 8.89 -20.79
C ALA A 515 6.86 8.95 -20.52
N VAL A 516 6.25 7.84 -20.21
CA VAL A 516 4.80 7.73 -19.98
C VAL A 516 4.52 6.87 -18.75
N ASP A 517 3.51 7.28 -18.00
CA ASP A 517 2.95 6.44 -16.92
C ASP A 517 2.08 5.33 -17.55
N PRO A 518 2.39 4.04 -17.29
CA PRO A 518 1.62 2.93 -17.86
C PRO A 518 0.15 2.90 -17.40
N LEU A 519 -0.16 3.39 -16.19
CA LEU A 519 -1.54 3.48 -15.69
C LEU A 519 -2.31 4.60 -16.42
N GLU A 520 -1.68 5.75 -16.60
CA GLU A 520 -2.29 6.84 -17.38
C GLU A 520 -2.54 6.42 -18.83
N LEU A 521 -1.60 5.67 -19.42
CA LEU A 521 -1.80 5.13 -20.78
C LEU A 521 -2.98 4.14 -20.81
N ALA A 522 -3.15 3.30 -19.80
CA ALA A 522 -4.33 2.43 -19.66
C ALA A 522 -5.61 3.26 -19.47
N ASN A 523 -5.53 4.38 -18.74
CA ASN A 523 -6.68 5.26 -18.53
C ASN A 523 -7.07 6.04 -19.78
N VAL A 524 -6.14 6.37 -20.68
CA VAL A 524 -6.48 6.87 -22.05
C VAL A 524 -7.34 5.85 -22.79
N SER A 525 -6.99 4.56 -22.69
CA SER A 525 -7.77 3.46 -23.25
C SER A 525 -9.16 3.37 -22.63
N ALA A 526 -9.25 3.51 -21.28
CA ALA A 526 -10.52 3.49 -20.56
C ALA A 526 -11.41 4.70 -20.93
N SER A 527 -10.82 5.89 -21.07
CA SER A 527 -11.55 7.08 -21.53
C SER A 527 -12.17 6.88 -22.92
N LEU A 528 -11.47 6.24 -23.83
CA LEU A 528 -12.00 5.93 -25.15
C LEU A 528 -13.07 4.83 -25.11
N ALA A 529 -12.89 3.81 -24.27
CA ALA A 529 -13.89 2.76 -24.03
C ALA A 529 -15.17 3.31 -23.41
N ASP A 530 -15.05 4.37 -22.60
CA ASP A 530 -16.15 5.11 -21.98
C ASP A 530 -16.65 6.29 -22.83
N ASN A 531 -16.61 6.13 -24.13
CA ASN A 531 -17.14 7.11 -25.09
C ASN A 531 -16.53 8.52 -24.95
N GLY A 532 -15.27 8.62 -24.62
CA GLY A 532 -14.52 9.87 -24.45
C GLY A 532 -14.70 10.55 -23.11
N ARG A 533 -15.29 9.88 -22.12
CA ARG A 533 -15.39 10.34 -20.73
C ARG A 533 -14.16 9.88 -19.96
N TRP A 534 -13.49 10.80 -19.32
CA TRP A 534 -12.39 10.53 -18.40
C TRP A 534 -12.89 10.52 -16.96
N CYS A 535 -12.45 9.55 -16.19
CA CYS A 535 -12.56 9.52 -14.75
C CYS A 535 -11.17 9.28 -14.17
N ALA A 536 -10.89 9.77 -12.96
CA ALA A 536 -9.67 9.40 -12.25
C ALA A 536 -9.63 7.89 -12.04
N PRO A 537 -8.49 7.22 -12.33
CA PRO A 537 -8.38 5.79 -12.07
C PRO A 537 -8.42 5.54 -10.56
N THR A 538 -9.37 4.71 -10.11
CA THR A 538 -9.51 4.40 -8.69
C THR A 538 -9.23 2.93 -8.41
N PRO A 539 -8.39 2.62 -7.40
CA PRO A 539 -8.19 1.24 -6.93
C PRO A 539 -9.10 0.88 -5.75
N VAL A 540 -9.93 1.82 -5.24
CA VAL A 540 -10.68 1.66 -3.99
C VAL A 540 -12.18 1.67 -4.26
N LEU A 541 -12.90 0.69 -3.69
CA LEU A 541 -14.37 0.63 -3.66
C LEU A 541 -14.94 1.25 -2.39
N SER A 542 -14.32 0.99 -1.24
CA SER A 542 -14.74 1.55 0.04
C SER A 542 -13.62 1.49 1.07
N VAL A 543 -13.64 2.47 1.99
CA VAL A 543 -12.83 2.49 3.20
C VAL A 543 -13.76 2.60 4.39
N THR A 544 -13.64 1.68 5.34
CA THR A 544 -14.36 1.75 6.61
C THR A 544 -13.39 1.89 7.77
N ASP A 545 -13.73 2.74 8.73
CA ASP A 545 -12.97 2.89 9.97
C ASP A 545 -13.18 1.70 10.91
N ARG A 546 -12.48 1.70 12.04
CA ARG A 546 -12.59 0.67 13.09
C ARG A 546 -13.98 0.51 13.69
N ASP A 547 -14.82 1.56 13.62
CA ASP A 547 -16.20 1.57 14.11
C ASP A 547 -17.21 1.12 13.04
N GLY A 548 -16.71 0.81 11.83
CA GLY A 548 -17.51 0.38 10.67
C GLY A 548 -18.20 1.54 9.95
N ARG A 549 -17.76 2.80 10.15
CA ARG A 549 -18.26 3.95 9.40
C ARG A 549 -17.55 4.02 8.06
N ASP A 550 -18.32 4.35 7.04
CA ASP A 550 -17.78 4.62 5.70
C ASP A 550 -17.08 5.98 5.69
N ILE A 551 -15.79 5.95 5.32
CA ILE A 551 -14.94 7.13 5.16
C ILE A 551 -14.28 7.14 3.77
N THR A 552 -14.89 6.46 2.80
CA THR A 552 -14.33 6.32 1.45
C THR A 552 -14.04 7.70 0.86
N PRO A 553 -12.80 8.00 0.44
CA PRO A 553 -12.48 9.25 -0.22
C PRO A 553 -13.27 9.42 -1.53
N ASP A 554 -13.61 10.66 -1.84
CA ASP A 554 -14.27 10.99 -3.11
C ASP A 554 -13.23 10.99 -4.24
N SER A 555 -13.39 10.11 -5.22
CA SER A 555 -12.51 10.04 -6.40
C SER A 555 -12.71 11.18 -7.42
N GLY A 556 -13.64 12.09 -7.16
CA GLY A 556 -13.97 13.21 -8.02
C GLY A 556 -14.92 12.86 -9.17
N ASP A 557 -15.46 13.90 -9.79
CA ASP A 557 -16.40 13.76 -10.89
C ASP A 557 -15.69 13.36 -12.20
N CYS A 558 -16.34 12.52 -12.99
CA CYS A 558 -15.89 12.21 -14.35
C CYS A 558 -16.22 13.39 -15.31
N GLU A 559 -15.36 13.61 -16.30
CA GLU A 559 -15.52 14.68 -17.27
C GLU A 559 -15.55 14.18 -18.72
N GLN A 560 -16.28 14.85 -19.61
CA GLN A 560 -16.27 14.55 -21.04
C GLN A 560 -15.00 15.14 -21.68
N ALA A 561 -13.93 14.37 -21.77
CA ALA A 561 -12.62 14.78 -22.28
C ALA A 561 -12.59 14.91 -23.82
N LEU A 562 -13.37 14.08 -24.51
CA LEU A 562 -13.53 14.08 -25.96
C LEU A 562 -15.01 13.90 -26.29
N ASP A 563 -15.54 14.64 -27.31
CA ASP A 563 -16.93 14.43 -27.74
C ASP A 563 -17.23 12.94 -28.00
N ARG A 564 -18.36 12.47 -27.48
CA ARG A 564 -18.78 11.07 -27.57
C ARG A 564 -18.73 10.51 -29.00
N LYS A 565 -19.20 11.26 -29.98
CA LYS A 565 -19.26 10.80 -31.37
C LYS A 565 -17.87 10.71 -31.99
N VAL A 566 -16.97 11.61 -31.60
CA VAL A 566 -15.55 11.55 -32.01
C VAL A 566 -14.86 10.35 -31.39
N ALA A 567 -15.05 10.11 -30.08
CA ALA A 567 -14.51 8.96 -29.40
C ALA A 567 -15.00 7.64 -30.03
N ASN A 568 -16.29 7.54 -30.33
CA ASN A 568 -16.88 6.38 -31.00
C ASN A 568 -16.31 6.18 -32.41
N ALA A 569 -16.12 7.27 -33.17
CA ALA A 569 -15.49 7.19 -34.48
C ALA A 569 -14.04 6.71 -34.40
N LEU A 570 -13.25 7.26 -33.46
CA LEU A 570 -11.88 6.81 -33.24
C LEU A 570 -11.82 5.36 -32.83
N ALA A 571 -12.62 4.93 -31.84
CA ALA A 571 -12.69 3.56 -31.36
C ALA A 571 -13.00 2.57 -32.50
N ASN A 572 -13.96 2.91 -33.38
CA ASN A 572 -14.27 2.11 -34.56
C ASN A 572 -13.13 2.14 -35.59
N GLY A 573 -12.49 3.28 -35.79
CA GLY A 573 -11.33 3.43 -36.68
C GLY A 573 -10.12 2.61 -36.28
N MET A 574 -9.89 2.43 -34.97
CA MET A 574 -8.81 1.63 -34.41
C MET A 574 -9.11 0.11 -34.42
N GLY A 575 -10.32 -0.31 -34.82
CA GLY A 575 -10.73 -1.71 -34.84
C GLY A 575 -9.98 -2.61 -35.85
N GLY A 576 -9.19 -2.02 -36.75
CA GLY A 576 -8.42 -2.75 -37.77
C GLY A 576 -7.06 -3.29 -37.30
N ASP A 577 -6.48 -2.77 -36.23
CA ASP A 577 -5.10 -3.12 -35.83
C ASP A 577 -4.91 -4.61 -35.52
N ALA A 578 -5.86 -5.22 -34.80
CA ALA A 578 -5.85 -6.63 -34.45
C ALA A 578 -6.33 -7.58 -35.59
N VAL A 579 -6.85 -7.03 -36.71
CA VAL A 579 -7.46 -7.83 -37.79
C VAL A 579 -6.56 -7.91 -39.02
N SER A 580 -5.97 -6.79 -39.40
CA SER A 580 -5.13 -6.64 -40.60
C SER A 580 -3.99 -5.63 -40.39
N GLY A 581 -3.71 -5.27 -39.13
CA GLY A 581 -2.73 -4.29 -38.74
C GLY A 581 -1.53 -4.87 -38.01
N THR A 582 -0.90 -4.02 -37.22
CA THR A 582 0.39 -4.31 -36.56
C THR A 582 0.27 -5.31 -35.40
N ALA A 583 -0.93 -5.58 -34.87
CA ALA A 583 -1.19 -6.53 -33.79
C ALA A 583 -1.90 -7.82 -34.25
N GLU A 584 -2.11 -8.04 -35.57
CA GLU A 584 -2.82 -9.21 -36.11
C GLU A 584 -2.21 -10.53 -35.63
N ASP A 585 -0.88 -10.66 -35.66
CA ASP A 585 -0.19 -11.88 -35.28
C ASP A 585 -0.33 -12.18 -33.78
N ALA A 586 -0.29 -11.15 -32.93
CA ALA A 586 -0.48 -11.31 -31.48
C ALA A 586 -1.92 -11.72 -31.13
N ALA A 587 -2.91 -11.10 -31.74
CA ALA A 587 -4.33 -11.46 -31.57
C ALA A 587 -4.57 -12.91 -31.99
N ARG A 588 -4.03 -13.33 -33.14
CA ARG A 588 -4.14 -14.70 -33.66
C ARG A 588 -3.44 -15.71 -32.73
N ALA A 589 -2.25 -15.38 -32.24
CA ALA A 589 -1.50 -16.25 -31.31
C ALA A 589 -2.26 -16.46 -29.99
N ALA A 590 -2.95 -15.45 -29.47
CA ALA A 590 -3.81 -15.54 -28.31
C ALA A 590 -5.21 -16.11 -28.61
N SER A 591 -5.48 -16.50 -29.86
CA SER A 591 -6.80 -17.00 -30.31
C SER A 591 -7.95 -15.98 -30.12
N TRP A 592 -7.63 -14.68 -30.10
CA TRP A 592 -8.63 -13.63 -30.03
C TRP A 592 -9.30 -13.40 -31.40
N SER A 593 -10.62 -13.41 -31.41
CA SER A 593 -11.43 -13.19 -32.63
C SER A 593 -12.58 -12.20 -32.42
N GLY A 594 -12.68 -11.62 -31.21
CA GLY A 594 -13.68 -10.63 -30.89
C GLY A 594 -13.32 -9.23 -31.44
N PRO A 595 -14.28 -8.31 -31.49
CA PRO A 595 -13.97 -6.91 -31.81
C PRO A 595 -13.12 -6.30 -30.67
N VAL A 596 -12.11 -5.53 -31.06
CA VAL A 596 -11.25 -4.80 -30.15
C VAL A 596 -10.79 -3.52 -30.84
N SER A 597 -10.76 -2.41 -30.10
CA SER A 597 -10.11 -1.18 -30.53
C SER A 597 -8.68 -1.21 -30.02
N ALA A 598 -7.68 -1.03 -30.89
CA ALA A 598 -6.29 -1.21 -30.49
C ALA A 598 -5.33 -0.30 -31.26
N LYS A 599 -4.18 -0.02 -30.62
CA LYS A 599 -3.06 0.70 -31.22
C LYS A 599 -1.73 0.21 -30.65
N THR A 600 -0.83 -0.20 -31.55
CA THR A 600 0.56 -0.50 -31.22
C THR A 600 1.42 0.75 -31.23
N GLY A 601 2.50 0.72 -30.44
CA GLY A 601 3.55 1.74 -30.44
C GLY A 601 4.94 1.13 -30.27
N THR A 602 5.90 1.73 -30.94
CA THR A 602 7.32 1.40 -30.84
C THR A 602 8.10 2.68 -30.97
N THR A 603 9.06 2.91 -30.09
CA THR A 603 9.91 4.09 -30.14
C THR A 603 11.08 3.90 -31.11
N GLU A 604 11.72 5.01 -31.51
CA GLU A 604 12.96 4.99 -32.26
C GLU A 604 14.00 4.08 -31.58
N SER A 605 14.75 3.36 -32.38
CA SER A 605 15.78 2.41 -31.92
C SER A 605 15.26 1.29 -31.00
N ASN A 606 13.97 1.02 -30.97
CA ASN A 606 13.36 -0.03 -30.15
C ASN A 606 13.70 0.06 -28.64
N LEU A 607 13.73 1.28 -28.07
CA LEU A 607 14.07 1.51 -26.66
C LEU A 607 12.91 1.18 -25.73
N SER A 608 11.68 1.30 -26.23
CA SER A 608 10.44 0.87 -25.54
C SER A 608 9.37 0.56 -26.58
N ALA A 609 8.35 -0.17 -26.14
CA ALA A 609 7.20 -0.49 -26.98
C ALA A 609 5.92 -0.62 -26.12
N ALA A 610 4.81 -0.17 -26.67
CA ALA A 610 3.52 -0.16 -26.00
C ALA A 610 2.43 -0.79 -26.86
N PHE A 611 1.41 -1.27 -26.17
CA PHE A 611 0.13 -1.63 -26.77
C PHE A 611 -0.99 -1.06 -25.91
N LEU A 612 -1.95 -0.42 -26.56
CA LEU A 612 -3.16 0.11 -25.95
C LEU A 612 -4.36 -0.55 -26.62
N GLY A 613 -5.31 -1.05 -25.84
CA GLY A 613 -6.51 -1.65 -26.40
C GLY A 613 -7.68 -1.73 -25.45
N PHE A 614 -8.90 -1.87 -26.01
CA PHE A 614 -10.12 -2.01 -25.23
C PHE A 614 -11.24 -2.72 -25.98
N ILE A 615 -12.09 -3.35 -25.18
CA ILE A 615 -13.45 -3.76 -25.53
C ILE A 615 -14.44 -2.94 -24.70
N PRO A 616 -15.73 -2.88 -25.01
CA PRO A 616 -16.68 -2.31 -24.06
C PRO A 616 -16.59 -3.02 -22.70
N GLY A 617 -16.30 -2.28 -21.64
CA GLY A 617 -16.21 -2.79 -20.26
C GLY A 617 -14.82 -3.22 -19.76
N LEU A 618 -13.81 -3.36 -20.63
CA LEU A 618 -12.43 -3.56 -20.22
C LEU A 618 -11.45 -2.85 -21.14
N ALA A 619 -10.63 -2.01 -20.58
CA ALA A 619 -9.56 -1.29 -21.26
C ALA A 619 -8.21 -1.60 -20.62
N GLY A 620 -7.12 -1.39 -21.34
CA GLY A 620 -5.80 -1.58 -20.76
C GLY A 620 -4.68 -1.12 -21.66
N ALA A 621 -3.50 -1.08 -21.07
CA ALA A 621 -2.24 -0.87 -21.77
C ALA A 621 -1.16 -1.80 -21.23
N THR A 622 -0.27 -2.23 -22.13
CA THR A 622 0.93 -2.98 -21.82
C THR A 622 2.14 -2.22 -22.34
N TYR A 623 3.20 -2.17 -21.54
CA TYR A 623 4.35 -1.33 -21.82
C TYR A 623 5.66 -2.06 -21.48
N ALA A 624 6.52 -2.25 -22.49
CA ALA A 624 7.86 -2.80 -22.37
C ALA A 624 8.89 -1.66 -22.40
N PHE A 625 9.78 -1.59 -21.42
CA PHE A 625 10.72 -0.49 -21.26
C PHE A 625 12.01 -0.91 -20.55
N ASN A 626 13.05 -0.06 -20.67
CA ASN A 626 14.25 -0.20 -19.88
C ASN A 626 14.01 0.25 -18.44
N ASP A 627 14.30 -0.61 -17.47
CA ASP A 627 14.18 -0.34 -16.03
C ASP A 627 15.53 -0.36 -15.29
N GLY A 628 16.63 -0.58 -16.01
CA GLY A 628 17.99 -0.62 -15.49
C GLY A 628 18.75 0.71 -15.64
N GLY A 629 19.98 0.74 -15.11
CA GLY A 629 20.85 1.92 -15.15
C GLY A 629 21.39 2.29 -16.54
N SER A 630 21.19 1.47 -17.59
CA SER A 630 21.59 1.75 -18.96
C SER A 630 20.42 1.54 -19.93
N VAL A 631 20.16 2.55 -20.75
CA VAL A 631 19.14 2.45 -21.81
C VAL A 631 19.76 1.75 -23.02
N GLN A 632 19.20 0.60 -23.41
CA GLN A 632 19.63 -0.18 -24.55
C GLN A 632 18.44 -0.56 -25.44
N GLN A 633 18.74 -0.92 -26.68
CA GLN A 633 17.75 -1.48 -27.59
C GLN A 633 17.19 -2.79 -27.04
N LEU A 634 15.89 -2.98 -27.22
CA LEU A 634 15.16 -4.16 -26.77
C LEU A 634 14.92 -5.15 -27.91
N CYS A 635 15.05 -6.44 -27.59
CA CYS A 635 14.81 -7.54 -28.49
C CYS A 635 13.59 -8.36 -28.06
N THR A 636 12.99 -9.01 -29.02
CA THR A 636 11.87 -9.95 -28.81
C THR A 636 12.33 -11.38 -28.54
N GLY A 637 11.46 -12.20 -27.99
CA GLY A 637 11.42 -13.62 -27.83
C GLY A 637 12.54 -14.31 -27.04
N PRO A 638 12.59 -14.25 -25.70
CA PRO A 638 11.88 -13.41 -24.79
C PRO A 638 12.38 -11.96 -24.79
N LEU A 639 11.57 -11.06 -24.19
CA LEU A 639 11.94 -9.65 -24.04
C LEU A 639 13.24 -9.50 -23.26
N ARG A 640 14.23 -8.83 -23.87
CA ARG A 640 15.56 -8.60 -23.32
C ARG A 640 16.24 -7.39 -23.96
N GLN A 641 17.28 -6.89 -23.32
CA GLN A 641 18.19 -5.94 -23.95
C GLN A 641 19.10 -6.63 -24.98
N CYS A 642 19.46 -5.92 -26.05
CA CYS A 642 20.39 -6.43 -27.06
C CYS A 642 21.10 -5.28 -27.81
N GLY A 643 22.12 -5.63 -28.60
CA GLY A 643 22.85 -4.66 -29.43
C GLY A 643 22.08 -4.21 -30.67
N THR A 644 21.06 -4.97 -31.08
CA THR A 644 20.20 -4.66 -32.25
C THR A 644 18.76 -4.88 -31.84
N GLY A 645 17.99 -3.80 -31.74
CA GLY A 645 16.60 -3.84 -31.31
C GLY A 645 15.68 -4.35 -32.42
N ASN A 646 14.77 -5.24 -32.04
CA ASN A 646 13.70 -5.73 -32.92
C ASN A 646 12.35 -5.88 -32.19
N LEU A 647 12.25 -5.33 -30.97
CA LEU A 647 10.99 -5.28 -30.24
C LEU A 647 10.02 -4.34 -30.94
N PHE A 648 8.77 -4.77 -31.08
CA PHE A 648 7.66 -3.95 -31.58
C PHE A 648 6.47 -4.07 -30.66
N GLY A 649 5.61 -3.04 -30.61
CA GLY A 649 4.39 -3.05 -29.81
C GLY A 649 3.42 -4.17 -30.19
N GLY A 650 3.48 -4.69 -31.42
CA GLY A 650 2.74 -5.86 -31.87
C GLY A 650 3.29 -7.21 -31.40
N ASN A 651 4.44 -7.22 -30.69
CA ASN A 651 5.07 -8.43 -30.16
C ASN A 651 4.65 -8.66 -28.68
N GLU A 652 5.63 -8.67 -27.75
CA GLU A 652 5.42 -8.96 -26.33
C GLU A 652 4.30 -8.11 -25.70
N PRO A 653 4.24 -6.79 -25.92
CA PRO A 653 3.16 -6.00 -25.33
C PRO A 653 1.77 -6.44 -25.82
N ALA A 654 1.59 -6.60 -27.13
CA ALA A 654 0.30 -7.01 -27.69
C ALA A 654 -0.07 -8.44 -27.28
N ARG A 655 0.90 -9.38 -27.24
CA ARG A 655 0.63 -10.77 -26.81
C ARG A 655 0.20 -10.84 -25.35
N ALA A 656 0.88 -10.10 -24.45
CA ALA A 656 0.49 -10.03 -23.05
C ALA A 656 -0.95 -9.48 -22.89
N PHE A 657 -1.29 -8.42 -23.63
CA PHE A 657 -2.64 -7.86 -23.62
C PHE A 657 -3.68 -8.87 -24.12
N PHE A 658 -3.49 -9.47 -25.28
CA PHE A 658 -4.47 -10.40 -25.86
C PHE A 658 -4.60 -11.69 -25.07
N THR A 659 -3.52 -12.18 -24.45
CA THR A 659 -3.58 -13.35 -23.55
C THR A 659 -4.47 -13.07 -22.37
N THR A 660 -4.29 -11.94 -21.69
CA THR A 660 -5.13 -11.49 -20.58
C THR A 660 -6.58 -11.28 -21.03
N LEU A 661 -6.78 -10.58 -22.16
CA LEU A 661 -8.11 -10.31 -22.69
C LEU A 661 -8.87 -11.59 -23.03
N THR A 662 -8.22 -12.55 -23.66
CA THR A 662 -8.84 -13.86 -24.02
C THR A 662 -9.29 -14.61 -22.78
N ALA A 663 -8.51 -14.57 -21.69
CA ALA A 663 -8.85 -15.22 -20.44
C ALA A 663 -10.01 -14.55 -19.69
N THR A 664 -10.19 -13.23 -19.84
CA THR A 664 -11.01 -12.43 -18.91
C THR A 664 -12.17 -11.67 -19.55
N ALA A 665 -12.20 -11.49 -20.88
CA ALA A 665 -13.21 -10.69 -21.59
C ALA A 665 -14.65 -11.08 -21.27
N GLY A 666 -14.93 -12.37 -21.06
CA GLY A 666 -16.26 -12.88 -20.71
C GLY A 666 -16.81 -12.32 -19.37
N ARG A 667 -15.96 -11.80 -18.50
CA ARG A 667 -16.33 -11.20 -17.20
C ARG A 667 -16.83 -9.76 -17.36
N TYR A 668 -16.36 -9.06 -18.39
CA TYR A 668 -16.60 -7.62 -18.62
C TYR A 668 -17.63 -7.36 -19.74
N GLY A 669 -18.25 -8.39 -20.26
CA GLY A 669 -19.24 -8.29 -21.31
C GLY A 669 -18.61 -7.96 -22.66
N GLY A 670 -18.64 -8.85 -23.60
CA GLY A 670 -18.25 -8.60 -24.97
C GLY A 670 -19.33 -7.79 -25.69
N GLY A 671 -18.94 -6.90 -26.59
CA GLY A 671 -19.88 -6.10 -27.39
C GLY A 671 -19.30 -5.78 -28.75
N LYS A 672 -20.08 -5.08 -29.55
CA LYS A 672 -19.59 -4.44 -30.77
C LYS A 672 -18.78 -3.20 -30.40
N LEU A 673 -17.81 -2.84 -31.24
CA LEU A 673 -17.30 -1.47 -31.25
C LEU A 673 -18.46 -0.51 -31.59
N PRO A 674 -18.40 0.74 -31.08
CA PRO A 674 -19.49 1.69 -31.28
C PRO A 674 -19.71 2.02 -32.75
N ASP A 675 -20.98 2.32 -33.12
CA ASP A 675 -21.33 2.74 -34.45
C ASP A 675 -20.78 4.16 -34.74
N VAL A 676 -20.40 4.40 -35.99
CA VAL A 676 -19.84 5.69 -36.42
C VAL A 676 -20.95 6.58 -36.96
N ASP A 677 -21.05 7.79 -36.45
CA ASP A 677 -21.91 8.81 -37.06
C ASP A 677 -21.34 9.18 -38.44
N SER A 678 -22.23 9.25 -39.45
CA SER A 678 -21.87 9.43 -40.88
C SER A 678 -21.02 10.67 -41.17
N GLN A 679 -21.10 11.71 -40.34
CA GLN A 679 -20.28 12.92 -40.46
C GLN A 679 -18.77 12.67 -40.25
N TYR A 680 -18.39 11.60 -39.55
CA TYR A 680 -16.99 11.22 -39.29
C TYR A 680 -16.46 10.20 -40.30
N LEU A 681 -17.27 9.74 -41.23
CA LEU A 681 -16.81 8.82 -42.28
C LEU A 681 -16.01 9.56 -43.34
N ARG A 682 -16.51 10.74 -43.82
CA ARG A 682 -15.84 11.54 -44.83
C ARG A 682 -16.03 13.03 -44.60
N THR A 683 -14.96 13.82 -44.84
CA THR A 683 -15.05 15.30 -44.88
C THR A 683 -15.92 15.74 -46.05
N GLY A 684 -16.82 16.68 -45.78
CA GLY A 684 -17.71 17.21 -46.83
C GLY A 684 -19.07 16.53 -46.99
N THR A 685 -19.43 15.56 -46.16
CA THR A 685 -20.76 14.91 -46.13
C THR A 685 -21.76 15.65 -45.23
N VAL A 686 -21.49 16.90 -44.85
CA VAL A 686 -22.48 17.72 -44.13
C VAL A 686 -23.55 18.18 -45.10
N ARG A 687 -24.72 17.62 -45.02
CA ARG A 687 -25.97 18.22 -45.50
C ARG A 687 -26.74 18.88 -44.38
#